data_fb1086b06e006de8eaaa7a59bf875995
#
_entry.id   fb1086b06e006de8eaaa7a59bf875995
#
_cell.length_a   1.000
_cell.length_b   1.000
_cell.length_c   1.000
_cell.angle_alpha   90.00
_cell.angle_beta   90.00
_cell.angle_gamma   90.00
#
_symmetry.space_group_name_H-M   'P 1'
#
loop_
_entity.id
_entity.type
_entity.pdbx_description
1 polymer ?
#
loop_
_entity_poly.entity_id
_entity_poly.type
_entity_poly.pdbx_seq_one_letter_code
_entity_poly.pdbx_strand_id
1 'polypeptide(L)'
;MKISYNWLKQFLQVNWETNKTSELLTDLGLEVEGVETIESIKGSLEGIVIGEVLTCVQHPNADRLKITTVDLGLEVPVQIICGAPNVASGQKVPVATIGTTLYDDKGTAFKIKKGKIRGEESHGMICAEDELGLGTSHEGIMVLDKKLKPGTPAAEVFDIEIDHVFEIGLTPNRADAMSHYGVARDFRAGLIQHGINLELITPSVSDFHVDERRLRFDIEVENKDLAQRYCGISIVDIEVKDSPEWIQNKLKAIGISPKNNVVDITNYVLHELGQPLHAFDANKIKGNKVLVKTLKSGTKFTTLDSIERELHAEDIMICDGESNPMCIAGVFGGEKSGVTDKTTSIFLESAYFNPVAIRKTAKRHALNTDASFRFERGIDINFTKYALKRAALLIKEYANGKIASDVMDFYPEKMEDFQVFLSYENAFRLIGQEIDKETIKNILASLEIKINSETEGGLGLTIPSYRVDVQREADVIEEILRVYGYNNIKFSHKLNSSISFNTNKEVTLENSIANQLTNLGFNETMANSLTKEEYITFSENLKSEFNVTMLNPLSNELKVMRQSLLFSGLESISYNINRKNSSLKLYEFGKTYHKYEKGYQEDKHLTLFVSGAKTKDNWTHVSKNSDFFYLKGIVMSILERIGVTNLKTSPVKSDLFSEGIVFSLGKNKLVEFGVINKRVLKEFGIKQEVLFADFDWKSLNEISGKKKIKVSSLLKFPSVKRDLALLIDEKVTFKEIYNLSFQVERNLLKDVGLFDVYQGDKLPEGKKSYAVSFVLQDSNKTLKDSQIDKIMQKLQQSFEKNLEAVLR
;
A
#
# COMPACT_ATOMS: atom_id res chain seq x y z
N MET A 1 -2.23 11.61 9.36
CA MET A 1 -1.89 12.64 10.38
C MET A 1 -3.18 13.26 10.91
N LYS A 2 -3.26 13.49 12.25
CA LYS A 2 -4.46 14.08 12.85
C LYS A 2 -4.32 15.60 13.01
N ILE A 3 -5.32 16.35 12.58
CA ILE A 3 -5.41 17.81 12.64
C ILE A 3 -6.69 18.23 13.36
N SER A 4 -6.56 18.90 14.48
CA SER A 4 -7.64 19.47 15.28
C SER A 4 -8.19 20.74 14.60
N TYR A 5 -9.50 20.82 14.38
CA TYR A 5 -10.12 22.00 13.77
C TYR A 5 -10.09 23.21 14.71
N ASN A 6 -10.30 22.99 16.01
CA ASN A 6 -10.19 24.06 16.99
C ASN A 6 -8.76 24.63 17.08
N TRP A 7 -7.74 23.77 16.94
CA TRP A 7 -6.35 24.23 16.87
C TRP A 7 -6.06 24.97 15.57
N LEU A 8 -6.58 24.47 14.43
CA LEU A 8 -6.44 25.11 13.13
C LEU A 8 -7.02 26.54 13.14
N LYS A 9 -8.18 26.75 13.80
CA LYS A 9 -8.83 28.06 13.94
C LYS A 9 -7.97 29.10 14.67
N GLN A 10 -6.96 28.70 15.42
CA GLN A 10 -6.03 29.63 16.08
C GLN A 10 -5.11 30.34 15.08
N PHE A 11 -4.83 29.68 13.94
CA PHE A 11 -4.03 30.26 12.85
C PHE A 11 -4.89 30.99 11.81
N LEU A 12 -6.15 30.58 11.67
CA LEU A 12 -7.10 31.17 10.74
C LEU A 12 -8.45 31.38 11.44
N GLN A 13 -8.87 32.62 11.63
CA GLN A 13 -10.17 32.91 12.22
C GLN A 13 -11.30 32.61 11.23
N VAL A 14 -11.48 31.33 10.94
CA VAL A 14 -12.44 30.80 9.98
C VAL A 14 -13.64 30.19 10.68
N ASN A 15 -14.83 30.52 10.19
CA ASN A 15 -16.08 29.92 10.65
C ASN A 15 -16.74 29.14 9.51
N TRP A 16 -16.13 28.04 9.13
CA TRP A 16 -16.65 27.12 8.12
C TRP A 16 -17.17 25.83 8.75
N GLU A 17 -18.15 25.22 8.07
CA GLU A 17 -18.62 23.90 8.45
C GLU A 17 -17.52 22.86 8.26
N THR A 18 -17.46 21.89 9.13
CA THR A 18 -16.45 20.82 9.12
C THR A 18 -16.39 20.08 7.78
N ASN A 19 -17.57 19.79 7.20
CA ASN A 19 -17.64 19.08 5.91
C ASN A 19 -17.05 19.91 4.77
N LYS A 20 -17.36 21.19 4.68
CA LYS A 20 -16.78 22.08 3.66
C LYS A 20 -15.27 22.25 3.82
N THR A 21 -14.80 22.28 5.06
CA THR A 21 -13.37 22.32 5.37
C THR A 21 -12.69 21.04 4.89
N SER A 22 -13.28 19.87 5.16
CA SER A 22 -12.80 18.57 4.71
C SER A 22 -12.71 18.48 3.18
N GLU A 23 -13.74 18.94 2.48
CA GLU A 23 -13.78 18.97 1.01
C GLU A 23 -12.67 19.86 0.45
N LEU A 24 -12.53 21.09 0.97
CA LEU A 24 -11.49 22.01 0.47
C LEU A 24 -10.07 21.49 0.76
N LEU A 25 -9.82 20.90 1.93
CA LEU A 25 -8.52 20.30 2.25
C LEU A 25 -8.19 19.18 1.25
N THR A 26 -9.16 18.34 0.93
CA THR A 26 -8.99 17.26 -0.05
C THR A 26 -8.74 17.81 -1.45
N ASP A 27 -9.47 18.83 -1.88
CA ASP A 27 -9.27 19.48 -3.18
C ASP A 27 -7.87 20.13 -3.30
N LEU A 28 -7.30 20.58 -2.18
CA LEU A 28 -5.93 21.10 -2.10
C LEU A 28 -4.86 20.00 -2.07
N GLY A 29 -5.24 18.71 -2.14
CA GLY A 29 -4.32 17.56 -2.08
C GLY A 29 -3.93 17.15 -0.65
N LEU A 30 -4.67 17.60 0.35
CA LEU A 30 -4.60 17.13 1.73
C LEU A 30 -5.78 16.20 1.99
N GLU A 31 -5.69 14.97 1.48
CA GLU A 31 -6.79 14.00 1.48
C GLU A 31 -7.29 13.72 2.91
N VAL A 32 -8.53 14.11 3.20
CA VAL A 32 -9.17 13.83 4.48
C VAL A 32 -9.81 12.43 4.41
N GLU A 33 -9.17 11.47 5.06
CA GLU A 33 -9.58 10.06 5.12
C GLU A 33 -10.75 9.83 6.11
N GLY A 34 -10.88 10.72 7.10
CA GLY A 34 -11.94 10.65 8.11
C GLY A 34 -12.02 11.92 8.95
N VAL A 35 -13.17 12.10 9.59
CA VAL A 35 -13.42 13.18 10.57
C VAL A 35 -13.98 12.55 11.83
N GLU A 36 -13.27 12.74 12.95
CA GLU A 36 -13.67 12.26 14.27
C GLU A 36 -14.10 13.44 15.14
N THR A 37 -15.24 13.33 15.83
CA THR A 37 -15.63 14.31 16.85
C THR A 37 -15.10 13.87 18.18
N ILE A 38 -14.32 14.73 18.83
CA ILE A 38 -13.72 14.50 20.14
C ILE A 38 -14.32 15.49 21.13
N GLU A 39 -14.73 14.97 22.25
CA GLU A 39 -15.27 15.74 23.38
C GLU A 39 -14.23 15.72 24.50
N SER A 40 -13.95 16.88 25.11
CA SER A 40 -13.02 16.98 26.25
C SER A 40 -13.49 16.11 27.41
N ILE A 41 -14.80 15.97 27.55
CA ILE A 41 -15.47 15.08 28.52
C ILE A 41 -16.42 14.18 27.74
N LYS A 42 -16.19 12.87 27.80
CA LYS A 42 -16.98 11.88 27.07
C LYS A 42 -18.45 11.91 27.42
N GLY A 43 -19.30 12.09 26.42
CA GLY A 43 -20.75 12.22 26.57
C GLY A 43 -21.19 13.65 26.93
N SER A 44 -20.27 14.64 26.83
CA SER A 44 -20.55 16.08 26.95
C SER A 44 -21.42 16.45 28.16
N LEU A 45 -21.39 15.66 29.23
CA LEU A 45 -22.24 15.80 30.43
C LEU A 45 -23.76 15.84 30.11
N GLU A 46 -24.20 15.22 29.00
CA GLU A 46 -25.60 15.18 28.60
C GLU A 46 -26.45 14.45 29.67
N GLY A 47 -27.55 15.09 30.10
CA GLY A 47 -28.41 14.56 31.15
C GLY A 47 -27.94 14.77 32.59
N ILE A 48 -26.82 15.48 32.79
CA ILE A 48 -26.32 15.88 34.10
C ILE A 48 -26.78 17.31 34.38
N VAL A 49 -27.39 17.54 35.51
CA VAL A 49 -27.92 18.85 35.93
C VAL A 49 -27.41 19.22 37.34
N ILE A 50 -27.36 20.51 37.62
CA ILE A 50 -27.04 20.99 38.96
C ILE A 50 -28.24 20.79 39.88
N GLY A 51 -28.06 20.09 40.94
CA GLY A 51 -29.06 19.89 41.98
C GLY A 51 -28.74 20.60 43.31
N GLU A 52 -29.74 20.93 44.08
CA GLU A 52 -29.60 21.38 45.46
C GLU A 52 -30.08 20.33 46.43
N VAL A 53 -29.21 19.89 47.34
CA VAL A 53 -29.59 18.94 48.39
C VAL A 53 -30.43 19.65 49.43
N LEU A 54 -31.74 19.47 49.40
CA LEU A 54 -32.65 20.10 50.37
C LEU A 54 -32.58 19.41 51.74
N THR A 55 -32.66 18.07 51.75
CA THR A 55 -32.57 17.26 52.96
C THR A 55 -31.57 16.15 52.85
N CYS A 56 -30.90 15.79 53.94
CA CYS A 56 -29.94 14.70 53.98
C CYS A 56 -30.11 13.96 55.30
N VAL A 57 -30.72 12.74 55.29
CA VAL A 57 -30.99 11.95 56.48
C VAL A 57 -30.32 10.58 56.36
N GLN A 58 -29.99 9.96 57.50
CA GLN A 58 -29.38 8.63 57.55
C GLN A 58 -30.33 7.58 56.99
N HIS A 59 -29.80 6.66 56.20
CA HIS A 59 -30.57 5.56 55.61
C HIS A 59 -30.98 4.56 56.74
N PRO A 60 -32.27 4.16 56.81
CA PRO A 60 -32.75 3.31 57.91
C PRO A 60 -32.11 1.92 57.96
N ASN A 61 -31.67 1.39 56.82
CA ASN A 61 -31.15 0.03 56.69
C ASN A 61 -29.67 -0.04 56.26
N ALA A 62 -28.89 1.08 56.41
CA ALA A 62 -27.48 1.11 55.98
C ALA A 62 -26.72 2.24 56.63
N ASP A 63 -25.63 1.91 57.33
CA ASP A 63 -24.80 2.86 58.07
C ASP A 63 -24.00 3.86 57.21
N ARG A 64 -23.70 3.49 55.98
CA ARG A 64 -22.89 4.30 55.05
C ARG A 64 -23.71 5.03 53.97
N LEU A 65 -25.04 4.84 53.91
CA LEU A 65 -25.92 5.45 52.94
C LEU A 65 -26.73 6.59 53.56
N LYS A 66 -26.98 7.62 52.81
CA LYS A 66 -27.87 8.73 53.17
C LYS A 66 -28.98 8.85 52.13
N ILE A 67 -30.21 9.15 52.60
CA ILE A 67 -31.33 9.50 51.74
C ILE A 67 -31.32 11.02 51.61
N THR A 68 -31.23 11.48 50.38
CA THR A 68 -31.25 12.90 50.03
C THR A 68 -32.51 13.23 49.24
N THR A 69 -33.09 14.39 49.50
CA THR A 69 -34.06 15.01 48.60
C THR A 69 -33.36 16.16 47.87
N VAL A 70 -33.38 16.06 46.55
CA VAL A 70 -32.61 16.99 45.69
C VAL A 70 -33.57 17.74 44.78
N ASP A 71 -33.44 19.06 44.79
CA ASP A 71 -34.12 19.94 43.86
C ASP A 71 -33.31 20.00 42.54
N LEU A 72 -33.88 19.56 41.47
CA LEU A 72 -33.31 19.57 40.13
C LEU A 72 -33.92 20.66 39.23
N GLY A 73 -34.65 21.64 39.83
CA GLY A 73 -35.40 22.65 39.09
C GLY A 73 -36.71 22.12 38.52
N LEU A 74 -37.20 20.99 38.99
CA LEU A 74 -38.46 20.37 38.62
C LEU A 74 -39.59 20.76 39.63
N GLU A 75 -40.81 20.58 39.25
CA GLU A 75 -41.95 20.86 40.15
C GLU A 75 -41.90 20.10 41.49
N VAL A 76 -41.33 18.92 41.48
CA VAL A 76 -41.20 18.07 42.69
C VAL A 76 -39.73 17.65 42.86
N PRO A 77 -39.09 17.91 44.00
CA PRO A 77 -37.76 17.39 44.33
C PRO A 77 -37.68 15.87 44.26
N VAL A 78 -36.54 15.34 43.88
CA VAL A 78 -36.34 13.87 43.67
C VAL A 78 -35.56 13.25 44.82
N GLN A 79 -35.91 12.02 45.22
CA GLN A 79 -35.14 11.25 46.19
C GLN A 79 -33.94 10.59 45.50
N ILE A 80 -32.73 10.75 46.08
CA ILE A 80 -31.50 10.10 45.60
C ILE A 80 -30.78 9.50 46.83
N ILE A 81 -30.34 8.26 46.69
CA ILE A 81 -29.56 7.57 47.71
C ILE A 81 -28.08 7.83 47.42
N CYS A 82 -27.35 8.39 48.37
CA CYS A 82 -25.94 8.73 48.24
C CYS A 82 -25.09 8.02 49.29
N GLY A 83 -23.98 7.44 48.86
CA GLY A 83 -23.02 6.75 49.73
C GLY A 83 -21.80 7.59 50.10
N ALA A 84 -21.68 8.80 49.52
CA ALA A 84 -20.52 9.67 49.78
C ALA A 84 -20.52 10.25 51.20
N PRO A 85 -19.37 10.27 51.87
CA PRO A 85 -19.27 10.76 53.27
C PRO A 85 -19.53 12.27 53.37
N ASN A 86 -19.23 13.05 52.35
CA ASN A 86 -19.28 14.51 52.32
C ASN A 86 -20.64 15.09 51.93
N VAL A 87 -21.67 14.26 51.62
CA VAL A 87 -22.99 14.78 51.23
C VAL A 87 -23.70 15.41 52.44
N ALA A 88 -24.23 16.64 52.26
CA ALA A 88 -24.95 17.40 53.29
C ALA A 88 -26.03 18.31 52.70
N SER A 89 -27.04 18.68 53.50
CA SER A 89 -28.08 19.64 53.10
C SER A 89 -27.50 21.02 52.79
N GLY A 90 -28.05 21.69 51.78
CA GLY A 90 -27.65 23.01 51.31
C GLY A 90 -26.49 23.03 50.31
N GLN A 91 -26.01 21.87 49.88
CA GLN A 91 -24.97 21.74 48.85
C GLN A 91 -25.56 21.78 47.45
N LYS A 92 -24.82 22.44 46.52
CA LYS A 92 -25.02 22.32 45.11
C LYS A 92 -24.16 21.18 44.60
N VAL A 93 -24.71 20.26 43.80
CA VAL A 93 -24.07 19.04 43.37
C VAL A 93 -24.45 18.70 41.93
N PRO A 94 -23.56 18.09 41.16
CA PRO A 94 -23.94 17.55 39.83
C PRO A 94 -24.72 16.24 40.02
N VAL A 95 -25.84 16.13 39.30
CA VAL A 95 -26.74 14.97 39.39
C VAL A 95 -26.96 14.37 38.01
N ALA A 96 -26.61 13.12 37.85
CA ALA A 96 -26.95 12.33 36.70
C ALA A 96 -28.43 11.88 36.81
N THR A 97 -29.29 12.35 35.94
CA THR A 97 -30.73 12.03 35.91
C THR A 97 -30.96 10.62 35.34
N ILE A 98 -32.18 10.07 35.50
CA ILE A 98 -32.53 8.79 34.92
C ILE A 98 -32.44 8.85 33.40
N GLY A 99 -31.67 7.91 32.80
CA GLY A 99 -31.45 7.86 31.36
C GLY A 99 -30.07 8.38 30.95
N THR A 100 -29.38 9.15 31.80
CA THR A 100 -28.01 9.62 31.56
C THR A 100 -27.04 8.46 31.39
N THR A 101 -26.13 8.57 30.46
CA THR A 101 -25.00 7.62 30.28
C THR A 101 -23.74 8.25 30.84
N LEU A 102 -23.13 7.59 31.80
CA LEU A 102 -21.80 7.93 32.33
C LEU A 102 -20.76 6.95 31.82
N TYR A 103 -19.50 7.30 31.95
CA TYR A 103 -18.38 6.51 31.45
C TYR A 103 -17.35 6.30 32.58
N ASP A 104 -16.86 5.06 32.71
CA ASP A 104 -15.79 4.75 33.66
C ASP A 104 -14.41 5.16 33.11
N ASP A 105 -13.34 5.05 33.93
CA ASP A 105 -11.97 5.38 33.55
C ASP A 105 -11.45 4.61 32.31
N LYS A 106 -12.09 3.50 31.95
CA LYS A 106 -11.81 2.70 30.77
C LYS A 106 -12.68 3.08 29.57
N GLY A 107 -13.55 4.07 29.75
CA GLY A 107 -14.49 4.52 28.74
C GLY A 107 -15.68 3.60 28.53
N THR A 108 -15.98 2.68 29.46
CA THR A 108 -17.13 1.80 29.38
C THR A 108 -18.39 2.55 29.79
N ALA A 109 -19.39 2.54 28.93
CA ALA A 109 -20.65 3.23 29.17
C ALA A 109 -21.54 2.48 30.18
N PHE A 110 -22.10 3.20 31.17
CA PHE A 110 -23.17 2.70 32.01
C PHE A 110 -24.32 3.70 32.13
N LYS A 111 -25.53 3.18 32.09
CA LYS A 111 -26.73 4.02 32.06
C LYS A 111 -27.38 4.12 33.42
N ILE A 112 -27.66 5.33 33.89
CA ILE A 112 -28.37 5.59 35.13
C ILE A 112 -29.85 5.19 34.97
N LYS A 113 -30.29 4.28 35.88
CA LYS A 113 -31.66 3.77 35.91
C LYS A 113 -32.30 4.07 37.27
N LYS A 114 -33.62 4.22 37.28
CA LYS A 114 -34.36 4.19 38.55
C LYS A 114 -34.01 2.90 39.28
N GLY A 115 -33.48 3.01 40.49
CA GLY A 115 -33.00 1.89 41.28
C GLY A 115 -33.71 1.82 42.65
N LYS A 116 -33.68 0.63 43.29
CA LYS A 116 -34.10 0.44 44.68
C LYS A 116 -32.87 -0.02 45.46
N ILE A 117 -32.35 0.84 46.36
CA ILE A 117 -31.17 0.58 47.17
C ILE A 117 -31.58 0.33 48.61
N ARG A 118 -31.33 -0.90 49.08
CA ARG A 118 -31.67 -1.36 50.43
C ARG A 118 -33.11 -1.05 50.90
N GLY A 119 -34.06 -1.04 49.94
CA GLY A 119 -35.49 -0.81 50.24
C GLY A 119 -36.01 0.57 49.84
N GLU A 120 -35.16 1.57 49.66
CA GLU A 120 -35.51 2.95 49.28
C GLU A 120 -35.25 3.21 47.78
N GLU A 121 -36.11 4.02 47.17
CA GLU A 121 -35.98 4.37 45.73
C GLU A 121 -34.96 5.47 45.51
N SER A 122 -34.12 5.33 44.47
CA SER A 122 -33.21 6.35 43.96
C SER A 122 -33.54 6.72 42.53
N HIS A 123 -33.77 8.01 42.29
CA HIS A 123 -34.18 8.58 41.01
C HIS A 123 -33.04 9.34 40.32
N GLY A 124 -31.80 8.89 40.47
CA GLY A 124 -30.62 9.47 39.88
C GLY A 124 -29.39 9.16 40.72
N MET A 125 -28.27 9.77 40.39
CA MET A 125 -27.00 9.63 41.08
C MET A 125 -26.35 11.00 41.26
N ILE A 126 -25.94 11.32 42.50
CA ILE A 126 -25.08 12.48 42.76
C ILE A 126 -23.67 12.04 42.45
N CYS A 127 -22.97 12.79 41.59
CA CYS A 127 -21.72 12.33 41.00
C CYS A 127 -20.49 12.90 41.71
N ALA A 128 -19.43 12.10 41.74
CA ALA A 128 -18.08 12.53 42.10
C ALA A 128 -17.38 13.15 40.85
N GLU A 129 -16.25 13.71 41.07
CA GLU A 129 -15.46 14.41 40.04
C GLU A 129 -14.96 13.45 38.94
N ASP A 130 -14.46 12.28 39.35
CA ASP A 130 -13.98 11.21 38.46
C ASP A 130 -15.12 10.54 37.64
N GLU A 131 -16.32 10.41 38.27
CA GLU A 131 -17.50 9.84 37.58
C GLU A 131 -18.02 10.74 36.43
N LEU A 132 -17.67 12.02 36.48
CA LEU A 132 -17.97 13.01 35.44
C LEU A 132 -16.85 13.21 34.45
N GLY A 133 -15.64 12.65 34.70
CA GLY A 133 -14.45 12.92 33.88
C GLY A 133 -13.89 14.32 34.07
N LEU A 134 -14.27 15.03 35.16
CA LEU A 134 -13.85 16.40 35.50
C LEU A 134 -12.58 16.44 36.37
N GLY A 135 -12.14 15.30 36.92
CA GLY A 135 -10.95 15.16 37.75
C GLY A 135 -10.68 13.72 38.12
N THR A 136 -9.80 13.50 39.09
CA THR A 136 -9.38 12.16 39.53
C THR A 136 -9.83 11.80 40.96
N SER A 137 -10.49 12.73 41.65
CA SER A 137 -10.91 12.53 43.03
C SER A 137 -12.17 11.68 43.14
N HIS A 138 -12.07 10.58 43.90
CA HIS A 138 -13.19 9.69 44.28
C HIS A 138 -13.48 9.75 45.78
N GLU A 139 -12.95 10.75 46.51
CA GLU A 139 -13.11 10.82 47.96
C GLU A 139 -14.53 11.24 48.43
N GLY A 140 -15.39 11.65 47.49
CA GLY A 140 -16.77 12.02 47.76
C GLY A 140 -17.43 12.68 46.55
N ILE A 141 -18.68 13.17 46.73
CA ILE A 141 -19.38 13.91 45.68
C ILE A 141 -18.70 15.26 45.44
N MET A 142 -18.81 15.72 44.15
CA MET A 142 -18.39 17.06 43.77
C MET A 142 -19.36 18.11 44.36
N VAL A 143 -18.80 19.11 45.13
CA VAL A 143 -19.60 20.20 45.69
C VAL A 143 -19.32 21.47 44.91
N LEU A 144 -20.39 22.12 44.45
CA LEU A 144 -20.33 23.28 43.53
C LEU A 144 -20.63 24.60 44.22
N ASP A 145 -20.37 25.72 43.52
CA ASP A 145 -20.70 27.07 44.02
C ASP A 145 -22.20 27.20 44.33
N LYS A 146 -22.48 27.74 45.55
CA LYS A 146 -23.85 27.97 46.05
C LYS A 146 -24.70 28.89 45.14
N LYS A 147 -24.06 29.69 44.28
CA LYS A 147 -24.74 30.63 43.37
C LYS A 147 -25.41 29.95 42.20
N LEU A 148 -25.05 28.71 41.88
CA LEU A 148 -25.61 27.98 40.78
C LEU A 148 -27.09 27.65 41.02
N LYS A 149 -27.90 27.76 39.97
CA LYS A 149 -29.34 27.45 40.06
C LYS A 149 -29.60 25.97 39.84
N PRO A 150 -30.48 25.35 40.65
CA PRO A 150 -30.96 24.01 40.39
C PRO A 150 -31.58 23.89 39.01
N GLY A 151 -31.37 22.76 38.32
CA GLY A 151 -31.85 22.52 36.98
C GLY A 151 -30.97 23.05 35.85
N THR A 152 -29.92 23.83 36.17
CA THR A 152 -28.93 24.23 35.14
C THR A 152 -28.22 23.01 34.60
N PRO A 153 -28.15 22.79 33.27
CA PRO A 153 -27.35 21.74 32.67
C PRO A 153 -25.89 21.87 33.07
N ALA A 154 -25.24 20.76 33.46
CA ALA A 154 -23.84 20.77 33.85
C ALA A 154 -22.94 21.25 32.71
N ALA A 155 -23.31 20.96 31.47
CA ALA A 155 -22.61 21.45 30.27
C ALA A 155 -22.53 22.98 30.12
N GLU A 156 -23.41 23.73 30.78
CA GLU A 156 -23.35 25.19 30.81
C GLU A 156 -22.44 25.76 31.92
N VAL A 157 -22.07 24.90 32.87
CA VAL A 157 -21.25 25.24 34.05
C VAL A 157 -19.79 24.88 33.83
N PHE A 158 -19.57 23.80 33.15
CA PHE A 158 -18.24 23.29 32.80
C PHE A 158 -17.93 23.56 31.33
N ASP A 159 -16.76 24.11 31.09
CA ASP A 159 -16.29 24.38 29.72
C ASP A 159 -16.01 23.06 28.98
N ILE A 160 -17.00 22.54 28.27
CA ILE A 160 -16.85 21.34 27.45
C ILE A 160 -16.39 21.78 26.08
N GLU A 161 -15.19 21.35 25.71
CA GLU A 161 -14.67 21.56 24.37
C GLU A 161 -15.11 20.40 23.46
N ILE A 162 -15.79 20.73 22.36
CA ILE A 162 -16.04 19.80 21.25
C ILE A 162 -15.12 20.19 20.11
N ASP A 163 -14.36 19.23 19.63
CA ASP A 163 -13.42 19.38 18.54
C ASP A 163 -13.72 18.40 17.41
N HIS A 164 -13.42 18.80 16.18
CA HIS A 164 -13.44 17.94 15.01
C HIS A 164 -12.01 17.70 14.55
N VAL A 165 -11.61 16.44 14.48
CA VAL A 165 -10.25 16.06 14.10
C VAL A 165 -10.27 15.44 12.73
N PHE A 166 -9.57 16.06 11.80
CA PHE A 166 -9.37 15.56 10.45
C PHE A 166 -8.21 14.56 10.46
N GLU A 167 -8.44 13.35 9.96
CA GLU A 167 -7.37 12.41 9.62
C GLU A 167 -6.93 12.66 8.18
N ILE A 168 -5.72 13.18 8.01
CA ILE A 168 -5.19 13.57 6.70
C ILE A 168 -4.13 12.57 6.25
N GLY A 169 -4.33 11.95 5.10
CA GLY A 169 -3.36 11.16 4.35
C GLY A 169 -2.40 12.07 3.60
N LEU A 170 -1.17 12.24 4.13
CA LEU A 170 -0.15 13.06 3.47
C LEU A 170 0.74 12.24 2.57
N THR A 171 0.88 12.67 1.33
CA THR A 171 1.91 12.15 0.43
C THR A 171 3.30 12.54 0.93
N PRO A 172 4.35 11.73 0.67
CA PRO A 172 5.70 11.97 1.20
C PRO A 172 6.34 13.30 0.77
N ASN A 173 5.91 13.91 -0.31
CA ASN A 173 6.38 15.20 -0.82
C ASN A 173 5.80 16.41 -0.07
N ARG A 174 4.67 16.24 0.64
CA ARG A 174 3.99 17.34 1.33
C ARG A 174 4.53 17.57 2.76
N ALA A 175 5.86 17.71 2.86
CA ALA A 175 6.54 18.02 4.13
C ALA A 175 6.10 19.35 4.74
N ASP A 176 5.72 20.31 3.92
CA ASP A 176 5.18 21.63 4.28
C ASP A 176 3.89 21.57 5.12
N ALA A 177 3.09 20.53 4.94
CA ALA A 177 1.79 20.35 5.56
C ALA A 177 1.80 19.43 6.80
N MET A 178 2.98 19.02 7.31
CA MET A 178 3.09 18.11 8.45
C MET A 178 2.90 18.77 9.82
N SER A 179 2.05 19.79 9.89
CA SER A 179 1.70 20.53 11.12
C SER A 179 0.37 21.26 10.96
N HIS A 180 -0.21 21.72 12.08
CA HIS A 180 -1.40 22.55 12.03
C HIS A 180 -1.16 23.87 11.29
N TYR A 181 0.00 24.50 11.52
CA TYR A 181 0.39 25.73 10.82
C TYR A 181 0.58 25.50 9.31
N GLY A 182 1.21 24.39 8.92
CA GLY A 182 1.37 24.03 7.50
C GLY A 182 0.04 23.80 6.79
N VAL A 183 -0.88 23.07 7.43
CA VAL A 183 -2.25 22.88 6.91
C VAL A 183 -3.00 24.20 6.84
N ALA A 184 -2.82 25.08 7.84
CA ALA A 184 -3.43 26.41 7.82
C ALA A 184 -2.97 27.26 6.63
N ARG A 185 -1.68 27.21 6.25
CA ARG A 185 -1.16 27.89 5.06
C ARG A 185 -1.87 27.45 3.78
N ASP A 186 -2.00 26.14 3.58
CA ASP A 186 -2.68 25.59 2.42
C ASP A 186 -4.18 25.90 2.43
N PHE A 187 -4.84 25.72 3.56
CA PHE A 187 -6.25 26.02 3.71
C PHE A 187 -6.54 27.49 3.41
N ARG A 188 -5.68 28.41 3.88
CA ARG A 188 -5.76 29.82 3.54
C ARG A 188 -5.68 30.07 2.04
N ALA A 189 -4.75 29.41 1.33
CA ALA A 189 -4.63 29.57 -0.11
C ALA A 189 -5.90 29.15 -0.85
N GLY A 190 -6.52 28.06 -0.43
CA GLY A 190 -7.81 27.62 -0.95
C GLY A 190 -8.94 28.60 -0.62
N LEU A 191 -9.00 29.13 0.60
CA LEU A 191 -10.01 30.10 1.01
C LEU A 191 -9.91 31.42 0.19
N ILE A 192 -8.69 31.88 -0.10
CA ILE A 192 -8.47 33.08 -0.95
C ILE A 192 -9.04 32.85 -2.35
N GLN A 193 -8.83 31.65 -2.91
CA GLN A 193 -9.39 31.29 -4.22
C GLN A 193 -10.92 31.24 -4.20
N HIS A 194 -11.54 31.00 -3.05
CA HIS A 194 -12.99 31.08 -2.83
C HIS A 194 -13.46 32.51 -2.45
N GLY A 195 -12.60 33.53 -2.55
CA GLY A 195 -12.94 34.92 -2.25
C GLY A 195 -12.93 35.26 -0.75
N ILE A 196 -12.42 34.39 0.11
CA ILE A 196 -12.33 34.56 1.56
C ILE A 196 -10.88 34.91 1.91
N ASN A 197 -10.60 36.18 2.15
CA ASN A 197 -9.27 36.64 2.47
C ASN A 197 -9.09 36.71 3.99
N LEU A 198 -8.31 35.82 4.54
CA LEU A 198 -7.99 35.75 5.97
C LEU A 198 -6.48 35.93 6.18
N GLU A 199 -6.14 36.56 7.30
CA GLU A 199 -4.75 36.66 7.76
C GLU A 199 -4.32 35.35 8.43
N LEU A 200 -3.10 34.90 8.11
CA LEU A 200 -2.49 33.77 8.79
C LEU A 200 -1.79 34.25 10.06
N ILE A 201 -2.31 33.85 11.20
CA ILE A 201 -1.79 34.22 12.52
C ILE A 201 -0.59 33.33 12.84
N THR A 202 0.59 33.94 12.90
CA THR A 202 1.83 33.25 13.28
C THR A 202 2.08 33.42 14.76
N PRO A 203 2.31 32.34 15.56
CA PRO A 203 2.59 32.46 17.00
C PRO A 203 3.78 33.39 17.27
N SER A 204 3.63 34.42 18.09
CA SER A 204 4.70 35.38 18.33
C SER A 204 5.85 34.80 19.12
N VAL A 205 7.09 35.18 18.77
CA VAL A 205 8.30 34.92 19.54
C VAL A 205 9.03 36.21 19.93
N SER A 206 8.32 37.38 19.85
CA SER A 206 8.88 38.71 20.13
C SER A 206 9.38 38.89 21.57
N ASP A 207 8.71 38.21 22.52
CA ASP A 207 9.02 38.31 23.94
C ASP A 207 10.25 37.49 24.37
N PHE A 208 10.87 36.83 23.39
CA PHE A 208 12.06 36.03 23.63
C PHE A 208 13.24 36.92 24.03
N HIS A 209 13.73 36.76 25.26
CA HIS A 209 14.95 37.38 25.77
C HIS A 209 15.69 36.44 26.70
N VAL A 210 17.00 36.62 26.82
CA VAL A 210 17.84 35.85 27.75
C VAL A 210 17.71 36.46 29.13
N ASP A 211 17.24 35.67 30.12
CA ASP A 211 17.04 36.14 31.48
C ASP A 211 18.37 36.19 32.24
N GLU A 212 19.24 35.22 32.01
CA GLU A 212 20.56 35.11 32.65
C GLU A 212 21.52 34.30 31.79
N ARG A 213 22.84 34.26 32.14
CA ARG A 213 23.87 33.55 31.36
C ARG A 213 24.69 32.63 32.23
N ARG A 214 24.05 31.78 33.04
CA ARG A 214 24.75 30.90 34.00
C ARG A 214 25.00 29.49 33.51
N LEU A 215 24.33 29.05 32.45
CA LEU A 215 24.50 27.70 31.90
C LEU A 215 24.64 27.77 30.39
N ARG A 216 25.80 27.36 29.87
CA ARG A 216 26.09 27.34 28.47
C ARG A 216 26.66 25.99 28.08
N PHE A 217 26.24 25.47 26.95
CA PHE A 217 26.80 24.30 26.27
C PHE A 217 27.49 24.70 24.98
N ASP A 218 28.60 24.07 24.64
CA ASP A 218 29.19 24.21 23.32
C ASP A 218 28.62 23.15 22.39
N ILE A 219 28.32 23.51 21.16
CA ILE A 219 27.80 22.60 20.13
C ILE A 219 28.89 22.33 19.12
N GLU A 220 29.17 21.08 18.85
CA GLU A 220 30.08 20.64 17.80
C GLU A 220 29.39 19.59 16.91
N VAL A 221 29.42 19.84 15.60
CA VAL A 221 28.89 18.93 14.58
C VAL A 221 30.05 18.40 13.78
N GLU A 222 30.39 17.12 13.93
CA GLU A 222 31.56 16.51 13.26
C GLU A 222 31.36 16.42 11.74
N ASN A 223 30.13 16.24 11.27
CA ASN A 223 29.81 16.16 9.84
C ASN A 223 28.58 17.03 9.52
N LYS A 224 28.83 18.17 8.87
CA LYS A 224 27.79 19.11 8.44
C LYS A 224 26.77 18.52 7.46
N ASP A 225 27.15 17.51 6.67
CA ASP A 225 26.24 16.89 5.71
C ASP A 225 25.15 16.04 6.38
N LEU A 226 25.40 15.60 7.63
CA LEU A 226 24.45 14.82 8.41
C LEU A 226 23.53 15.69 9.27
N ALA A 227 24.04 16.86 9.73
CA ALA A 227 23.29 17.84 10.51
C ALA A 227 23.62 19.25 9.99
N GLN A 228 22.85 19.72 9.01
CA GLN A 228 23.09 21.00 8.33
C GLN A 228 22.76 22.21 9.21
N ARG A 229 21.86 22.05 10.18
CA ARG A 229 21.57 23.05 11.20
C ARG A 229 21.31 22.37 12.53
N TYR A 230 21.89 22.94 13.59
CA TYR A 230 21.67 22.49 14.95
C TYR A 230 21.58 23.69 15.89
N CYS A 231 20.41 23.90 16.49
CA CYS A 231 20.17 24.97 17.42
C CYS A 231 19.96 24.40 18.82
N GLY A 232 20.47 25.10 19.84
CA GLY A 232 20.27 24.74 21.23
C GLY A 232 20.18 25.94 22.15
N ILE A 233 19.50 25.75 23.27
CA ILE A 233 19.38 26.76 24.33
C ILE A 233 19.26 26.08 25.70
N SER A 234 19.79 26.72 26.73
CA SER A 234 19.68 26.26 28.11
C SER A 234 18.57 26.98 28.84
N ILE A 235 17.75 26.23 29.57
CA ILE A 235 16.72 26.75 30.44
C ILE A 235 16.92 26.15 31.82
N VAL A 236 16.88 26.98 32.84
CA VAL A 236 17.17 26.61 34.21
C VAL A 236 16.01 26.99 35.15
N ASP A 237 16.06 26.50 36.38
CA ASP A 237 15.04 26.73 37.42
C ASP A 237 13.64 26.24 36.96
N ILE A 238 13.60 25.21 36.11
CA ILE A 238 12.33 24.63 35.70
C ILE A 238 11.71 23.77 36.81
N GLU A 239 10.40 23.77 36.81
CA GLU A 239 9.57 22.88 37.64
C GLU A 239 8.83 21.92 36.73
N VAL A 240 9.20 20.65 36.75
CA VAL A 240 8.52 19.61 35.95
C VAL A 240 7.26 19.19 36.70
N LYS A 241 6.11 19.33 36.02
CA LYS A 241 4.77 19.03 36.51
C LYS A 241 3.84 18.71 35.39
N ASP A 242 2.58 18.41 35.68
CA ASP A 242 1.57 18.23 34.66
C ASP A 242 1.40 19.48 33.81
N SER A 243 1.16 19.27 32.52
CA SER A 243 0.91 20.34 31.58
C SER A 243 -0.41 21.05 31.84
N PRO A 244 -0.54 22.33 31.49
CA PRO A 244 -1.84 23.00 31.49
C PRO A 244 -2.89 22.23 30.70
N GLU A 245 -4.13 22.27 31.16
CA GLU A 245 -5.22 21.49 30.57
C GLU A 245 -5.41 21.75 29.06
N TRP A 246 -5.28 23.00 28.62
CA TRP A 246 -5.41 23.34 27.20
C TRP A 246 -4.34 22.67 26.31
N ILE A 247 -3.10 22.45 26.80
CA ILE A 247 -2.06 21.69 26.10
C ILE A 247 -2.45 20.22 26.08
N GLN A 248 -2.85 19.67 27.23
CA GLN A 248 -3.27 18.29 27.34
C GLN A 248 -4.43 17.98 26.40
N ASN A 249 -5.47 18.82 26.36
CA ASN A 249 -6.64 18.63 25.51
C ASN A 249 -6.27 18.59 24.03
N LYS A 250 -5.40 19.51 23.57
CA LYS A 250 -4.92 19.53 22.19
C LYS A 250 -4.13 18.30 21.81
N LEU A 251 -3.23 17.83 22.68
CA LEU A 251 -2.46 16.64 22.46
C LEU A 251 -3.34 15.38 22.47
N LYS A 252 -4.26 15.27 23.42
CA LYS A 252 -5.24 14.17 23.49
C LYS A 252 -6.12 14.12 22.23
N ALA A 253 -6.56 15.28 21.74
CA ALA A 253 -7.38 15.37 20.52
C ALA A 253 -6.69 14.74 19.30
N ILE A 254 -5.38 14.86 19.18
CA ILE A 254 -4.61 14.24 18.10
C ILE A 254 -4.03 12.87 18.45
N GLY A 255 -4.43 12.30 19.60
CA GLY A 255 -4.07 10.94 20.00
C GLY A 255 -2.75 10.82 20.78
N ILE A 256 -2.19 11.93 21.29
CA ILE A 256 -0.96 11.94 22.09
C ILE A 256 -1.29 11.96 23.56
N SER A 257 -0.73 11.01 24.32
CA SER A 257 -0.87 10.97 25.78
C SER A 257 0.07 11.96 26.44
N PRO A 258 -0.42 12.93 27.21
CA PRO A 258 0.41 13.87 27.96
C PRO A 258 1.35 13.18 28.95
N LYS A 259 2.52 13.78 29.20
CA LYS A 259 3.55 13.26 30.11
C LYS A 259 3.88 14.25 31.22
N ASN A 260 4.44 15.39 30.83
CA ASN A 260 4.77 16.51 31.71
C ASN A 260 4.91 17.78 30.87
N ASN A 261 4.89 18.93 31.49
CA ASN A 261 4.92 20.23 30.86
C ASN A 261 6.09 20.45 29.88
N VAL A 262 7.26 19.88 30.11
CA VAL A 262 8.42 20.02 29.23
C VAL A 262 8.27 19.17 27.98
N VAL A 263 7.98 17.88 28.13
CA VAL A 263 7.82 16.95 27.03
C VAL A 263 6.59 17.29 26.17
N ASP A 264 5.50 17.66 26.81
CA ASP A 264 4.26 18.01 26.13
C ASP A 264 4.40 19.32 25.34
N ILE A 265 5.17 20.29 25.82
CA ILE A 265 5.50 21.50 25.04
C ILE A 265 6.33 21.15 23.80
N THR A 266 7.30 20.22 23.90
CA THR A 266 8.06 19.80 22.71
C THR A 266 7.16 19.13 21.70
N ASN A 267 6.24 18.26 22.14
CA ASN A 267 5.24 17.62 21.28
C ASN A 267 4.24 18.64 20.71
N TYR A 268 3.80 19.58 21.53
CA TYR A 268 2.89 20.64 21.10
C TYR A 268 3.51 21.46 19.95
N VAL A 269 4.75 21.96 20.10
CA VAL A 269 5.42 22.74 19.07
C VAL A 269 5.72 21.92 17.82
N LEU A 270 6.04 20.63 17.98
CA LEU A 270 6.18 19.71 16.87
C LEU A 270 4.90 19.67 16.02
N HIS A 271 3.73 19.51 16.64
CA HIS A 271 2.45 19.45 15.93
C HIS A 271 1.90 20.83 15.57
N GLU A 272 2.29 21.88 16.29
CA GLU A 272 1.97 23.26 15.97
C GLU A 272 2.67 23.69 14.68
N LEU A 273 4.00 23.50 14.60
CA LEU A 273 4.88 24.13 13.60
C LEU A 273 5.59 23.15 12.66
N GLY A 274 5.54 21.84 12.93
CA GLY A 274 6.21 20.82 12.13
C GLY A 274 7.69 20.61 12.43
N GLN A 275 8.23 21.27 13.47
CA GLN A 275 9.62 21.15 13.88
C GLN A 275 9.75 20.25 15.10
N PRO A 276 10.37 19.05 14.97
CA PRO A 276 10.68 18.24 16.13
C PRO A 276 11.71 18.91 17.04
N LEU A 277 11.47 18.82 18.34
CA LEU A 277 12.33 19.32 19.40
C LEU A 277 12.64 18.20 20.38
N HIS A 278 13.78 18.32 21.07
CA HIS A 278 14.12 17.39 22.15
C HIS A 278 14.68 18.16 23.36
N ALA A 279 14.30 17.72 24.57
CA ALA A 279 14.78 18.28 25.83
C ALA A 279 15.65 17.26 26.56
N PHE A 280 16.90 17.61 26.81
CA PHE A 280 17.82 16.82 27.61
C PHE A 280 17.90 17.39 29.02
N ASP A 281 18.02 16.53 30.05
CA ASP A 281 18.38 16.97 31.39
C ASP A 281 19.82 17.49 31.33
N ALA A 282 19.98 18.80 31.57
CA ALA A 282 21.26 19.49 31.46
C ALA A 282 22.32 18.92 32.44
N ASN A 283 21.88 18.40 33.60
CA ASN A 283 22.80 17.84 34.59
C ASN A 283 23.40 16.48 34.15
N LYS A 284 22.81 15.87 33.14
CA LYS A 284 23.27 14.59 32.58
C LYS A 284 24.22 14.76 31.40
N ILE A 285 24.41 16.00 30.89
CA ILE A 285 25.32 16.32 29.81
C ILE A 285 26.71 16.60 30.35
N LYS A 286 27.62 15.64 30.24
CA LYS A 286 28.98 15.77 30.73
C LYS A 286 29.81 16.68 29.83
N GLY A 287 30.75 17.40 30.48
CA GLY A 287 31.67 18.28 29.78
C GLY A 287 31.03 19.55 29.23
N ASN A 288 29.79 19.87 29.58
CA ASN A 288 29.02 21.02 29.05
C ASN A 288 29.10 21.17 27.50
N LYS A 289 29.08 20.07 26.79
CA LYS A 289 29.23 20.03 25.34
C LYS A 289 28.28 19.00 24.74
N VAL A 290 27.70 19.36 23.61
CA VAL A 290 26.83 18.50 22.80
C VAL A 290 27.54 18.22 21.47
N LEU A 291 27.79 16.94 21.21
CA LEU A 291 28.48 16.46 20.00
C LEU A 291 27.48 15.76 19.08
N VAL A 292 27.37 16.20 17.85
CA VAL A 292 26.58 15.54 16.82
C VAL A 292 27.53 14.78 15.90
N LYS A 293 27.45 13.44 15.94
CA LYS A 293 28.41 12.57 15.25
C LYS A 293 27.84 11.17 14.98
N THR A 294 28.63 10.31 14.33
CA THR A 294 28.36 8.88 14.24
C THR A 294 29.26 8.10 15.23
N LEU A 295 28.82 6.91 15.63
CA LEU A 295 29.57 6.00 16.48
C LEU A 295 29.97 4.73 15.74
N LYS A 296 30.86 3.93 16.35
CA LYS A 296 31.26 2.64 15.75
C LYS A 296 30.08 1.69 15.68
N SER A 297 29.99 0.93 14.59
CA SER A 297 28.98 -0.13 14.45
C SER A 297 29.11 -1.16 15.61
N GLY A 298 27.94 -1.62 16.12
CA GLY A 298 27.86 -2.51 17.27
C GLY A 298 27.93 -1.82 18.65
N THR A 299 28.03 -0.46 18.71
CA THR A 299 27.89 0.27 19.97
C THR A 299 26.48 0.07 20.52
N LYS A 300 26.38 -0.33 21.79
CA LYS A 300 25.09 -0.57 22.46
C LYS A 300 24.50 0.73 22.99
N PHE A 301 23.21 0.92 22.77
CA PHE A 301 22.47 2.10 23.21
C PHE A 301 21.06 1.71 23.66
N THR A 302 20.65 2.11 24.87
CA THR A 302 19.30 1.87 25.39
C THR A 302 18.41 3.09 25.13
N THR A 303 17.33 2.87 24.40
CA THR A 303 16.35 3.89 24.03
C THR A 303 15.27 4.06 25.10
N LEU A 304 14.42 5.11 24.99
CA LEU A 304 13.34 5.43 25.95
C LEU A 304 12.30 4.33 26.15
N ASP A 305 12.20 3.37 25.24
CA ASP A 305 11.38 2.16 25.34
C ASP A 305 12.08 1.01 26.11
N SER A 306 13.22 1.30 26.77
CA SER A 306 14.06 0.35 27.49
C SER A 306 14.61 -0.81 26.66
N ILE A 307 14.67 -0.65 25.32
CA ILE A 307 15.23 -1.63 24.39
C ILE A 307 16.69 -1.29 24.12
N GLU A 308 17.60 -2.27 24.35
CA GLU A 308 19.00 -2.16 23.93
C GLU A 308 19.12 -2.40 22.42
N ARG A 309 19.71 -1.44 21.71
CA ARG A 309 19.91 -1.45 20.27
C ARG A 309 21.39 -1.41 19.93
N GLU A 310 21.79 -2.08 18.86
CA GLU A 310 23.13 -2.00 18.30
C GLU A 310 23.15 -0.93 17.21
N LEU A 311 23.96 0.12 17.42
CA LEU A 311 24.09 1.22 16.48
C LEU A 311 24.87 0.81 15.22
N HIS A 312 24.55 1.45 14.12
CA HIS A 312 25.29 1.34 12.86
C HIS A 312 26.18 2.57 12.68
N ALA A 313 27.26 2.43 11.92
CA ALA A 313 28.22 3.52 11.65
C ALA A 313 27.63 4.73 10.89
N GLU A 314 26.46 4.59 10.29
CA GLU A 314 25.72 5.68 9.63
C GLU A 314 24.66 6.33 10.52
N ASP A 315 24.41 5.79 11.75
CA ASP A 315 23.41 6.36 12.64
C ASP A 315 23.93 7.65 13.24
N ILE A 316 23.19 8.74 13.06
CA ILE A 316 23.53 10.03 13.64
C ILE A 316 23.19 9.99 15.12
N MET A 317 24.14 10.32 15.97
CA MET A 317 23.99 10.33 17.41
C MET A 317 24.23 11.72 17.97
N ILE A 318 23.45 12.06 18.98
CA ILE A 318 23.71 13.19 19.86
C ILE A 318 24.41 12.64 21.10
N CYS A 319 25.61 13.13 21.38
CA CYS A 319 26.46 12.68 22.45
C CYS A 319 26.81 13.84 23.39
N ASP A 320 27.21 13.52 24.64
CA ASP A 320 27.79 14.48 25.55
C ASP A 320 29.28 14.78 25.22
N GLY A 321 29.93 15.64 25.97
CA GLY A 321 31.33 16.02 25.78
C GLY A 321 32.34 14.88 25.98
N GLU A 322 31.97 13.78 26.62
CA GLU A 322 32.76 12.56 26.77
C GLU A 322 32.44 11.53 25.66
N SER A 323 31.64 11.89 24.67
CA SER A 323 31.15 11.01 23.59
C SER A 323 30.20 9.89 24.03
N ASN A 324 29.55 10.01 25.18
CA ASN A 324 28.49 9.08 25.56
C ASN A 324 27.22 9.38 24.75
N PRO A 325 26.57 8.37 24.15
CA PRO A 325 25.36 8.58 23.37
C PRO A 325 24.17 8.96 24.25
N MET A 326 23.45 10.00 23.84
CA MET A 326 22.27 10.54 24.54
C MET A 326 20.98 10.34 23.75
N CYS A 327 21.05 10.38 22.40
CA CYS A 327 19.87 10.27 21.52
C CYS A 327 20.28 9.76 20.14
N ILE A 328 19.43 8.93 19.51
CA ILE A 328 19.49 8.69 18.08
C ILE A 328 18.86 9.92 17.39
N ALA A 329 19.70 10.76 16.82
CA ALA A 329 19.31 12.07 16.30
C ALA A 329 18.10 12.02 15.37
N GLY A 330 17.07 12.81 15.70
CA GLY A 330 15.85 12.89 14.89
C GLY A 330 14.97 11.63 14.86
N VAL A 331 15.31 10.60 15.62
CA VAL A 331 14.57 9.33 15.66
C VAL A 331 14.04 9.04 17.06
N PHE A 332 14.92 8.83 18.06
CA PHE A 332 14.45 8.43 19.39
C PHE A 332 15.45 8.74 20.49
N GLY A 333 14.95 9.26 21.61
CA GLY A 333 15.76 9.61 22.78
C GLY A 333 16.32 8.41 23.54
N GLY A 334 17.38 8.63 24.33
CA GLY A 334 17.96 7.64 25.21
C GLY A 334 17.36 7.69 26.62
N GLU A 335 17.25 6.53 27.26
CA GLU A 335 16.67 6.36 28.59
C GLU A 335 17.36 7.23 29.66
N LYS A 336 18.69 7.38 29.59
CA LYS A 336 19.49 8.02 30.65
C LYS A 336 19.53 9.56 30.57
N SER A 337 19.25 10.15 29.40
CA SER A 337 19.41 11.58 29.12
C SER A 337 18.11 12.39 29.21
N GLY A 338 16.97 11.71 29.29
CA GLY A 338 15.65 12.35 29.27
C GLY A 338 15.32 13.15 30.54
N VAL A 339 14.30 14.01 30.42
CA VAL A 339 13.72 14.80 31.51
C VAL A 339 12.97 13.87 32.46
N THR A 340 13.10 14.17 33.76
CA THR A 340 12.42 13.48 34.87
C THR A 340 11.80 14.51 35.82
N ASP A 341 10.95 14.11 36.76
CA ASP A 341 10.32 14.98 37.75
C ASP A 341 11.33 15.72 38.61
N LYS A 342 12.58 15.26 38.66
CA LYS A 342 13.69 15.88 39.42
C LYS A 342 14.53 16.83 38.57
N THR A 343 14.25 16.97 37.31
CA THR A 343 15.02 17.82 36.39
C THR A 343 14.72 19.29 36.69
N THR A 344 15.76 20.08 36.97
CA THR A 344 15.66 21.52 37.24
C THR A 344 16.27 22.37 36.12
N SER A 345 16.99 21.78 35.19
CA SER A 345 17.63 22.48 34.08
C SER A 345 17.66 21.58 32.87
N ILE A 346 17.40 22.18 31.70
CA ILE A 346 17.38 21.46 30.41
C ILE A 346 18.27 22.14 29.39
N PHE A 347 18.74 21.31 28.45
CA PHE A 347 19.21 21.74 27.14
C PHE A 347 18.13 21.39 26.14
N LEU A 348 17.54 22.41 25.51
CA LEU A 348 16.50 22.26 24.51
C LEU A 348 17.13 22.33 23.11
N GLU A 349 16.88 21.28 22.30
CA GLU A 349 17.36 21.10 20.93
C GLU A 349 16.27 21.41 19.90
N SER A 350 16.70 22.03 18.79
CA SER A 350 15.94 22.11 17.54
C SER A 350 16.93 22.01 16.39
N ALA A 351 16.78 21.00 15.52
CA ALA A 351 17.80 20.71 14.52
C ALA A 351 17.19 20.40 13.15
N TYR A 352 18.05 20.37 12.14
CA TYR A 352 17.78 19.84 10.81
C TYR A 352 18.79 18.73 10.51
N PHE A 353 18.31 17.51 10.36
CA PHE A 353 19.12 16.33 10.04
C PHE A 353 18.89 15.90 8.59
N ASN A 354 19.88 15.25 7.99
CA ASN A 354 19.77 14.72 6.64
C ASN A 354 18.62 13.72 6.52
N PRO A 355 17.60 13.98 5.67
CA PRO A 355 16.40 13.14 5.57
C PRO A 355 16.70 11.68 5.21
N VAL A 356 17.69 11.44 4.34
CA VAL A 356 18.08 10.10 3.90
C VAL A 356 18.72 9.31 5.04
N ALA A 357 19.59 9.95 5.84
CA ALA A 357 20.22 9.34 7.01
C ALA A 357 19.16 8.95 8.05
N ILE A 358 18.23 9.86 8.37
CA ILE A 358 17.13 9.58 9.32
C ILE A 358 16.28 8.41 8.83
N ARG A 359 15.86 8.39 7.56
CA ARG A 359 15.06 7.30 6.99
C ARG A 359 15.76 5.95 7.08
N LYS A 360 17.07 5.89 6.78
CA LYS A 360 17.86 4.66 6.89
C LYS A 360 17.92 4.16 8.33
N THR A 361 18.18 5.06 9.28
CA THR A 361 18.27 4.77 10.71
C THR A 361 16.92 4.31 11.27
N ALA A 362 15.84 5.04 11.01
CA ALA A 362 14.49 4.69 11.44
C ALA A 362 14.07 3.30 10.95
N LYS A 363 14.30 3.02 9.66
CA LYS A 363 14.02 1.69 9.07
C LYS A 363 14.88 0.59 9.66
N ARG A 364 16.17 0.84 9.91
CA ARG A 364 17.11 -0.15 10.47
C ARG A 364 16.70 -0.59 11.86
N HIS A 365 16.29 0.36 12.70
CA HIS A 365 15.88 0.11 14.07
C HIS A 365 14.38 -0.16 14.24
N ALA A 366 13.61 -0.17 13.13
CA ALA A 366 12.14 -0.29 13.12
C ALA A 366 11.45 0.75 14.04
N LEU A 367 11.96 1.99 14.03
CA LEU A 367 11.47 3.11 14.83
C LEU A 367 10.74 4.13 13.94
N ASN A 368 9.42 4.09 13.97
CA ASN A 368 8.59 5.10 13.33
C ASN A 368 8.03 6.05 14.38
N THR A 369 8.63 7.22 14.53
CA THR A 369 8.22 8.26 15.47
C THR A 369 7.72 9.50 14.72
N ASP A 370 6.96 10.36 15.41
CA ASP A 370 6.51 11.64 14.86
C ASP A 370 7.67 12.54 14.42
N ALA A 371 8.81 12.44 15.11
CA ALA A 371 10.02 13.15 14.76
C ALA A 371 10.65 12.57 13.46
N SER A 372 10.87 11.23 13.41
CA SER A 372 11.46 10.59 12.25
C SER A 372 10.60 10.76 11.01
N PHE A 373 9.26 10.68 11.15
CA PHE A 373 8.30 10.93 10.07
C PHE A 373 8.48 12.30 9.40
N ARG A 374 8.79 13.34 10.19
CA ARG A 374 9.02 14.69 9.67
C ARG A 374 10.42 14.86 9.09
N PHE A 375 11.43 14.46 9.84
CA PHE A 375 12.82 14.60 9.39
C PHE A 375 13.13 13.84 8.09
N GLU A 376 12.60 12.61 7.93
CA GLU A 376 12.87 11.80 6.75
C GLU A 376 12.25 12.36 5.46
N ARG A 377 11.27 13.27 5.58
CA ARG A 377 10.61 13.95 4.46
C ARG A 377 11.15 15.34 4.18
N GLY A 378 11.94 15.85 5.13
CA GLY A 378 12.45 17.21 5.10
C GLY A 378 11.53 18.19 5.84
N ILE A 379 12.14 19.01 6.68
CA ILE A 379 11.50 20.08 7.42
C ILE A 379 12.04 21.44 6.97
N ASP A 380 11.43 22.52 7.41
CA ASP A 380 11.97 23.87 7.13
C ASP A 380 13.22 24.15 7.97
N ILE A 381 14.39 24.07 7.35
CA ILE A 381 15.67 24.35 7.99
C ILE A 381 15.72 25.80 8.54
N ASN A 382 15.05 26.76 7.89
CA ASN A 382 15.05 28.15 8.31
C ASN A 382 14.11 28.40 9.50
N PHE A 383 13.15 27.53 9.75
CA PHE A 383 12.20 27.64 10.86
C PHE A 383 12.71 27.06 12.19
N THR A 384 13.81 26.31 12.15
CA THR A 384 14.43 25.63 13.31
C THR A 384 14.61 26.54 14.54
N LYS A 385 15.22 27.72 14.32
CA LYS A 385 15.46 28.69 15.40
C LYS A 385 14.17 29.33 15.94
N TYR A 386 13.18 29.51 15.07
CA TYR A 386 11.88 30.06 15.45
C TYR A 386 11.14 29.11 16.39
N ALA A 387 11.05 27.85 16.03
CA ALA A 387 10.41 26.81 16.83
C ALA A 387 11.11 26.64 18.21
N LEU A 388 12.45 26.71 18.22
CA LEU A 388 13.21 26.69 19.48
C LEU A 388 12.79 27.82 20.43
N LYS A 389 12.69 29.05 19.90
CA LYS A 389 12.24 30.21 20.69
C LYS A 389 10.80 30.06 21.16
N ARG A 390 9.91 29.52 20.30
CA ARG A 390 8.51 29.26 20.66
C ARG A 390 8.40 28.30 21.83
N ALA A 391 9.11 27.17 21.76
CA ALA A 391 9.14 26.20 22.84
C ALA A 391 9.75 26.76 24.13
N ALA A 392 10.85 27.54 24.01
CA ALA A 392 11.50 28.17 25.18
C ALA A 392 10.56 29.14 25.90
N LEU A 393 9.75 29.93 25.16
CA LEU A 393 8.75 30.83 25.78
C LEU A 393 7.65 30.04 26.51
N LEU A 394 7.16 28.97 25.91
CA LEU A 394 6.16 28.12 26.58
C LEU A 394 6.71 27.44 27.81
N ILE A 395 7.97 26.94 27.78
CA ILE A 395 8.62 26.35 28.95
C ILE A 395 8.84 27.42 30.05
N LYS A 396 9.22 28.65 29.65
CA LYS A 396 9.34 29.76 30.60
C LYS A 396 8.00 30.05 31.28
N GLU A 397 6.90 30.04 30.54
CA GLU A 397 5.56 30.37 31.09
C GLU A 397 4.98 29.22 31.93
N TYR A 398 5.07 27.96 31.46
CA TYR A 398 4.36 26.85 32.10
C TYR A 398 5.24 25.93 32.95
N ALA A 399 6.56 26.08 32.87
CA ALA A 399 7.49 25.38 33.78
C ALA A 399 8.29 26.36 34.66
N ASN A 400 7.94 27.63 34.76
CA ASN A 400 8.61 28.68 35.56
C ASN A 400 10.10 28.82 35.20
N GLY A 401 10.53 28.37 34.02
CA GLY A 401 11.93 28.34 33.60
C GLY A 401 12.50 29.71 33.29
N LYS A 402 13.83 29.84 33.40
CA LYS A 402 14.59 31.01 32.97
C LYS A 402 15.51 30.65 31.83
N ILE A 403 15.51 31.45 30.79
CA ILE A 403 16.38 31.28 29.64
C ILE A 403 17.82 31.66 30.08
N ALA A 404 18.73 30.68 30.08
CA ALA A 404 20.05 30.77 30.72
C ALA A 404 21.22 30.78 29.73
N SER A 405 20.96 30.91 28.43
CA SER A 405 22.00 31.12 27.39
C SER A 405 21.44 31.90 26.22
N ASP A 406 22.33 32.45 25.40
CA ASP A 406 21.99 32.87 24.05
C ASP A 406 21.65 31.63 23.20
N VAL A 407 20.90 31.80 22.13
CA VAL A 407 20.67 30.69 21.20
C VAL A 407 21.97 30.34 20.50
N MET A 408 22.43 29.12 20.71
CA MET A 408 23.52 28.54 19.95
C MET A 408 22.99 28.01 18.63
N ASP A 409 23.54 28.45 17.50
CA ASP A 409 23.02 28.15 16.17
C ASP A 409 24.18 27.76 15.26
N PHE A 410 24.38 26.47 15.09
CA PHE A 410 25.32 25.93 14.10
C PHE A 410 24.62 25.88 12.75
N TYR A 411 24.96 26.78 11.85
CA TYR A 411 24.39 26.85 10.49
C TYR A 411 25.47 27.34 9.50
N PRO A 412 26.43 26.45 9.14
CA PRO A 412 27.62 26.83 8.37
C PRO A 412 27.31 27.26 6.94
N GLU A 413 26.32 26.65 6.31
CA GLU A 413 25.91 26.93 4.94
C GLU A 413 24.41 27.18 4.91
N LYS A 414 24.04 28.45 4.71
CA LYS A 414 22.62 28.84 4.65
C LYS A 414 21.98 28.28 3.39
N MET A 415 20.85 27.60 3.58
CA MET A 415 20.01 27.16 2.48
C MET A 415 19.26 28.36 1.90
N GLU A 416 19.45 28.60 0.62
CA GLU A 416 18.74 29.61 -0.12
C GLU A 416 17.41 29.08 -0.68
N ASP A 417 16.48 29.98 -0.91
CA ASP A 417 15.21 29.68 -1.56
C ASP A 417 15.44 29.31 -3.04
N PHE A 418 14.62 28.42 -3.58
CA PHE A 418 14.77 27.93 -4.95
C PHE A 418 14.33 28.98 -5.98
N GLN A 419 15.07 29.09 -7.10
CA GLN A 419 14.77 29.99 -8.19
C GLN A 419 14.18 29.22 -9.36
N VAL A 420 12.97 29.56 -9.79
CA VAL A 420 12.25 28.90 -10.87
C VAL A 420 11.70 29.94 -11.85
N PHE A 421 11.82 29.69 -13.15
CA PHE A 421 11.13 30.46 -14.16
C PHE A 421 9.88 29.72 -14.63
N LEU A 422 8.71 30.35 -14.57
CA LEU A 422 7.43 29.86 -15.05
C LEU A 422 7.10 30.50 -16.39
N SER A 423 7.04 29.70 -17.45
CA SER A 423 6.57 30.14 -18.77
C SER A 423 5.04 30.00 -18.88
N TYR A 424 4.35 31.07 -19.22
CA TYR A 424 2.92 31.03 -19.43
C TYR A 424 2.53 30.08 -20.57
N GLU A 425 3.26 30.08 -21.68
CA GLU A 425 3.01 29.19 -22.81
C GLU A 425 3.11 27.69 -22.39
N ASN A 426 4.18 27.36 -21.66
CA ASN A 426 4.36 26.00 -21.20
C ASN A 426 3.32 25.59 -20.13
N ALA A 427 2.98 26.50 -19.23
CA ALA A 427 1.93 26.29 -18.24
C ALA A 427 0.58 25.99 -18.91
N PHE A 428 0.14 26.86 -19.83
CA PHE A 428 -1.14 26.68 -20.54
C PHE A 428 -1.14 25.41 -21.40
N ARG A 429 0.01 25.06 -22.01
CA ARG A 429 0.14 23.84 -22.78
C ARG A 429 -0.02 22.58 -21.90
N LEU A 430 0.58 22.57 -20.71
CA LEU A 430 0.50 21.43 -19.77
C LEU A 430 -0.87 21.35 -19.10
N ILE A 431 -1.43 22.49 -18.70
CA ILE A 431 -2.76 22.58 -18.10
C ILE A 431 -3.86 22.22 -19.13
N GLY A 432 -3.64 22.54 -20.40
CA GLY A 432 -4.62 22.35 -21.49
C GLY A 432 -5.65 23.47 -21.60
N GLN A 433 -5.52 24.54 -20.81
CA GLN A 433 -6.41 25.68 -20.74
C GLN A 433 -5.60 26.93 -20.29
N GLU A 434 -5.95 28.09 -20.80
CA GLU A 434 -5.43 29.36 -20.30
C GLU A 434 -6.13 29.71 -18.97
N ILE A 435 -5.34 30.08 -17.97
CA ILE A 435 -5.79 30.65 -16.69
C ILE A 435 -5.38 32.12 -16.69
N ASP A 436 -6.26 32.98 -16.19
CA ASP A 436 -5.97 34.41 -16.08
C ASP A 436 -4.67 34.67 -15.30
N LYS A 437 -3.79 35.52 -15.85
CA LYS A 437 -2.46 35.80 -15.27
C LYS A 437 -2.52 36.34 -13.86
N GLU A 438 -3.51 37.20 -13.56
CA GLU A 438 -3.70 37.73 -12.20
C GLU A 438 -4.12 36.63 -11.22
N THR A 439 -4.95 35.67 -11.66
CA THR A 439 -5.31 34.50 -10.86
C THR A 439 -4.08 33.68 -10.54
N ILE A 440 -3.21 33.42 -11.52
CA ILE A 440 -1.94 32.72 -11.30
C ILE A 440 -1.06 33.44 -10.26
N LYS A 441 -0.90 34.76 -10.40
CA LYS A 441 -0.11 35.58 -9.46
C LYS A 441 -0.70 35.55 -8.05
N ASN A 442 -2.01 35.63 -7.92
CA ASN A 442 -2.69 35.56 -6.63
C ASN A 442 -2.52 34.18 -5.97
N ILE A 443 -2.61 33.10 -6.73
CA ILE A 443 -2.34 31.74 -6.23
C ILE A 443 -0.90 31.63 -5.73
N LEU A 444 0.09 32.03 -6.53
CA LEU A 444 1.49 31.98 -6.14
C LEU A 444 1.76 32.79 -4.87
N ALA A 445 1.23 34.01 -4.80
CA ALA A 445 1.35 34.84 -3.60
C ALA A 445 0.67 34.24 -2.37
N SER A 446 -0.48 33.57 -2.53
CA SER A 446 -1.18 32.88 -1.44
C SER A 446 -0.38 31.69 -0.87
N LEU A 447 0.47 31.08 -1.68
CA LEU A 447 1.42 30.02 -1.34
C LEU A 447 2.80 30.52 -0.87
N GLU A 448 2.92 31.83 -0.62
CA GLU A 448 4.17 32.49 -0.20
C GLU A 448 5.29 32.42 -1.25
N ILE A 449 4.98 32.11 -2.49
CA ILE A 449 5.91 32.13 -3.61
C ILE A 449 6.09 33.58 -4.09
N LYS A 450 7.32 34.09 -4.03
CA LYS A 450 7.62 35.45 -4.40
C LYS A 450 7.84 35.59 -5.90
N ILE A 451 7.21 36.62 -6.50
CA ILE A 451 7.43 36.97 -7.89
C ILE A 451 8.54 38.02 -7.94
N ASN A 452 9.70 37.68 -8.49
CA ASN A 452 10.87 38.56 -8.56
C ASN A 452 10.89 39.36 -9.84
N SER A 453 10.38 38.82 -10.92
CA SER A 453 10.29 39.49 -12.22
C SER A 453 9.06 39.00 -12.99
N GLU A 454 8.52 39.89 -13.78
CA GLU A 454 7.38 39.63 -14.66
C GLU A 454 7.73 40.07 -16.08
N THR A 455 7.43 39.20 -17.04
CA THR A 455 7.56 39.46 -18.47
C THR A 455 6.29 39.04 -19.21
N GLU A 456 6.11 39.40 -20.46
CA GLU A 456 4.98 38.95 -21.26
C GLU A 456 4.93 37.41 -21.37
N GLY A 457 6.08 36.76 -21.37
CA GLY A 457 6.23 35.29 -21.54
C GLY A 457 6.20 34.49 -20.25
N GLY A 458 6.37 35.11 -19.05
CA GLY A 458 6.43 34.33 -17.81
C GLY A 458 6.88 35.12 -16.59
N LEU A 459 7.07 34.39 -15.51
CA LEU A 459 7.39 34.88 -14.16
C LEU A 459 8.70 34.28 -13.66
N GLY A 460 9.59 35.11 -13.12
CA GLY A 460 10.72 34.66 -12.30
C GLY A 460 10.28 34.55 -10.84
N LEU A 461 10.44 33.37 -10.26
CA LEU A 461 9.90 33.01 -8.95
C LEU A 461 10.99 32.64 -7.96
N THR A 462 10.77 33.02 -6.69
CA THR A 462 11.51 32.49 -5.55
C THR A 462 10.58 31.63 -4.70
N ILE A 463 10.91 30.34 -4.61
CA ILE A 463 10.15 29.34 -3.88
C ILE A 463 10.75 29.19 -2.49
N PRO A 464 9.98 29.29 -1.40
CA PRO A 464 10.49 29.13 -0.05
C PRO A 464 11.14 27.75 0.16
N SER A 465 12.24 27.70 0.88
CA SER A 465 13.04 26.47 1.11
C SER A 465 12.28 25.37 1.86
N TYR A 466 11.17 25.69 2.57
CA TYR A 466 10.32 24.66 3.16
C TYR A 466 9.48 23.86 2.15
N ARG A 467 9.35 24.34 0.91
CA ARG A 467 8.74 23.61 -0.20
C ARG A 467 9.82 22.75 -0.88
N VAL A 468 10.21 21.68 -0.18
CA VAL A 468 11.28 20.77 -0.62
C VAL A 468 10.97 20.06 -1.93
N ASP A 469 9.72 20.00 -2.31
CA ASP A 469 9.16 19.33 -3.50
C ASP A 469 9.04 20.26 -4.72
N VAL A 470 9.01 21.60 -4.52
CA VAL A 470 8.74 22.56 -5.59
C VAL A 470 10.06 23.18 -6.09
N GLN A 471 10.74 22.50 -7.00
CA GLN A 471 12.06 22.91 -7.50
C GLN A 471 12.13 23.14 -9.01
N ARG A 472 11.08 22.73 -9.75
CA ARG A 472 11.00 22.84 -11.21
C ARG A 472 9.74 23.55 -11.65
N GLU A 473 9.72 24.02 -12.88
CA GLU A 473 8.56 24.66 -13.49
C GLU A 473 7.30 23.80 -13.40
N ALA A 474 7.42 22.49 -13.67
CA ALA A 474 6.32 21.55 -13.59
C ALA A 474 5.70 21.47 -12.19
N ASP A 475 6.53 21.55 -11.15
CA ASP A 475 6.09 21.52 -9.75
C ASP A 475 5.30 22.80 -9.42
N VAL A 476 5.72 23.97 -9.93
CA VAL A 476 4.99 25.21 -9.79
C VAL A 476 3.63 25.16 -10.50
N ILE A 477 3.58 24.54 -11.68
CA ILE A 477 2.32 24.36 -12.43
C ILE A 477 1.36 23.47 -11.63
N GLU A 478 1.84 22.43 -10.99
CA GLU A 478 1.06 21.58 -10.09
C GLU A 478 0.49 22.38 -8.92
N GLU A 479 1.29 23.22 -8.28
CA GLU A 479 0.85 24.12 -7.21
C GLU A 479 -0.27 25.08 -7.66
N ILE A 480 -0.14 25.65 -8.83
CA ILE A 480 -1.19 26.49 -9.42
C ILE A 480 -2.48 25.68 -9.62
N LEU A 481 -2.37 24.46 -10.17
CA LEU A 481 -3.53 23.63 -10.48
C LEU A 481 -4.26 23.13 -9.23
N ARG A 482 -3.54 22.71 -8.18
CA ARG A 482 -4.19 22.22 -6.96
C ARG A 482 -4.96 23.31 -6.23
N VAL A 483 -4.49 24.58 -6.25
CA VAL A 483 -5.20 25.70 -5.64
C VAL A 483 -6.30 26.24 -6.56
N TYR A 484 -6.06 26.30 -7.88
CA TYR A 484 -7.09 26.64 -8.86
C TYR A 484 -8.24 25.63 -8.87
N GLY A 485 -7.93 24.36 -8.60
CA GLY A 485 -8.86 23.23 -8.62
C GLY A 485 -8.84 22.48 -9.95
N TYR A 486 -8.39 21.23 -9.94
CA TYR A 486 -8.37 20.36 -11.12
C TYR A 486 -9.74 20.23 -11.78
N ASN A 487 -10.81 20.23 -10.99
CA ASN A 487 -12.19 20.11 -11.46
C ASN A 487 -12.67 21.35 -12.26
N ASN A 488 -11.96 22.48 -12.19
CA ASN A 488 -12.27 23.70 -12.95
C ASN A 488 -11.70 23.68 -14.37
N ILE A 489 -10.83 22.68 -14.69
CA ILE A 489 -10.27 22.53 -16.03
C ILE A 489 -11.28 21.85 -16.95
N LYS A 490 -11.57 22.52 -18.07
CA LYS A 490 -12.52 22.02 -19.06
C LYS A 490 -11.85 21.00 -20.00
N PHE A 491 -12.39 19.80 -20.08
CA PHE A 491 -11.95 18.82 -21.05
C PHE A 491 -12.43 19.16 -22.46
N SER A 492 -11.50 19.10 -23.43
CA SER A 492 -11.87 19.16 -24.86
C SER A 492 -12.66 17.91 -25.26
N HIS A 493 -13.80 18.11 -25.92
CA HIS A 493 -14.55 17.02 -26.55
C HIS A 493 -13.87 16.46 -27.82
N LYS A 494 -12.78 17.08 -28.29
CA LYS A 494 -12.04 16.67 -29.48
C LYS A 494 -10.62 16.29 -29.10
N LEU A 495 -10.23 15.07 -29.43
CA LEU A 495 -8.85 14.59 -29.37
C LEU A 495 -8.21 14.81 -30.75
N ASN A 496 -7.27 15.75 -30.84
CA ASN A 496 -6.44 15.94 -32.03
C ASN A 496 -5.06 15.33 -31.75
N SER A 497 -4.78 14.17 -32.35
CA SER A 497 -3.47 13.54 -32.25
C SER A 497 -3.05 12.94 -33.60
N SER A 498 -1.76 13.00 -33.90
CA SER A 498 -1.19 12.18 -34.95
C SER A 498 -1.07 10.73 -34.46
N ILE A 499 -1.80 9.84 -35.06
CA ILE A 499 -1.77 8.42 -34.72
C ILE A 499 -0.66 7.75 -35.53
N SER A 500 0.40 7.30 -34.88
CA SER A 500 1.35 6.37 -35.48
C SER A 500 0.89 4.94 -35.17
N PHE A 501 0.62 4.17 -36.22
CA PHE A 501 0.30 2.76 -36.10
C PHE A 501 1.54 1.92 -35.86
N ASN A 502 2.14 2.07 -34.67
CA ASN A 502 3.21 1.17 -34.27
C ASN A 502 2.56 -0.04 -33.57
N THR A 503 2.07 -1.01 -34.35
CA THR A 503 1.49 -2.23 -33.79
C THR A 503 2.61 -3.08 -33.18
N ASN A 504 2.53 -3.34 -31.90
CA ASN A 504 3.39 -4.35 -31.27
C ASN A 504 2.97 -5.74 -31.82
N LYS A 505 3.79 -6.30 -32.69
CA LYS A 505 3.52 -7.58 -33.37
C LYS A 505 3.34 -8.74 -32.39
N GLU A 506 4.05 -8.70 -31.29
CA GLU A 506 3.96 -9.72 -30.23
C GLU A 506 2.56 -9.70 -29.59
N VAL A 507 2.08 -8.54 -29.15
CA VAL A 507 0.74 -8.38 -28.55
C VAL A 507 -0.35 -8.77 -29.55
N THR A 508 -0.16 -8.45 -30.82
CA THR A 508 -1.12 -8.83 -31.88
C THR A 508 -1.19 -10.36 -32.04
N LEU A 509 -0.05 -11.03 -32.01
CA LEU A 509 0.02 -12.49 -32.09
C LEU A 509 -0.61 -13.14 -30.87
N GLU A 510 -0.28 -12.66 -29.66
CA GLU A 510 -0.89 -13.14 -28.41
C GLU A 510 -2.40 -13.03 -28.43
N ASN A 511 -2.93 -11.86 -28.78
CA ASN A 511 -4.36 -11.64 -28.88
C ASN A 511 -5.02 -12.55 -29.92
N SER A 512 -4.34 -12.80 -31.05
CA SER A 512 -4.84 -13.70 -32.08
C SER A 512 -4.97 -15.14 -31.58
N ILE A 513 -3.98 -15.62 -30.81
CA ILE A 513 -4.00 -16.97 -30.25
C ILE A 513 -4.93 -17.05 -29.03
N ALA A 514 -4.96 -16.02 -28.17
CA ALA A 514 -5.90 -15.94 -27.05
C ALA A 514 -7.35 -16.01 -27.54
N ASN A 515 -7.70 -15.25 -28.58
CA ASN A 515 -9.02 -15.30 -29.21
C ASN A 515 -9.33 -16.69 -29.79
N GLN A 516 -8.36 -17.35 -30.42
CA GLN A 516 -8.53 -18.72 -30.91
C GLN A 516 -8.82 -19.69 -29.77
N LEU A 517 -8.08 -19.63 -28.69
CA LEU A 517 -8.26 -20.49 -27.52
C LEU A 517 -9.60 -20.23 -26.82
N THR A 518 -9.98 -18.98 -26.65
CA THR A 518 -11.28 -18.59 -26.09
C THR A 518 -12.43 -19.16 -26.93
N ASN A 519 -12.34 -19.08 -28.27
CA ASN A 519 -13.34 -19.67 -29.17
C ASN A 519 -13.37 -21.20 -29.14
N LEU A 520 -12.29 -21.87 -28.72
CA LEU A 520 -12.24 -23.31 -28.45
C LEU A 520 -12.75 -23.67 -27.04
N GLY A 521 -13.18 -22.68 -26.28
CA GLY A 521 -13.76 -22.86 -24.95
C GLY A 521 -12.73 -22.93 -23.83
N PHE A 522 -11.53 -22.37 -24.03
CA PHE A 522 -10.54 -22.16 -22.97
C PHE A 522 -10.83 -20.88 -22.20
N ASN A 523 -10.54 -20.90 -20.92
CA ASN A 523 -10.52 -19.73 -20.05
C ASN A 523 -9.07 -19.32 -19.80
N GLU A 524 -8.81 -18.03 -19.85
CA GLU A 524 -7.52 -17.47 -19.47
C GLU A 524 -7.33 -17.52 -17.96
N THR A 525 -6.12 -17.86 -17.54
CA THR A 525 -5.69 -17.78 -16.15
C THR A 525 -4.48 -16.89 -16.07
N MET A 526 -4.36 -16.20 -14.92
CA MET A 526 -3.20 -15.38 -14.59
C MET A 526 -2.80 -15.67 -13.16
N ALA A 527 -1.83 -16.58 -13.02
CA ALA A 527 -1.35 -16.99 -11.72
C ALA A 527 -0.21 -16.08 -11.22
N ASN A 528 0.01 -16.08 -9.90
CA ASN A 528 1.11 -15.37 -9.30
C ASN A 528 2.46 -15.93 -9.81
N SER A 529 3.41 -15.02 -10.07
CA SER A 529 4.78 -15.39 -10.42
C SER A 529 5.59 -15.90 -9.22
N LEU A 530 5.18 -15.55 -8.00
CA LEU A 530 5.74 -16.08 -6.76
C LEU A 530 5.08 -17.41 -6.41
N THR A 531 5.88 -18.38 -5.94
CA THR A 531 5.43 -19.73 -5.66
C THR A 531 6.22 -20.37 -4.53
N LYS A 532 5.84 -21.60 -4.18
CA LYS A 532 6.50 -22.43 -3.17
C LYS A 532 7.84 -22.94 -3.68
N GLU A 533 8.86 -22.86 -2.84
CA GLU A 533 10.17 -23.43 -3.13
C GLU A 533 10.13 -24.96 -3.31
N GLU A 534 9.21 -25.63 -2.62
CA GLU A 534 9.05 -27.08 -2.63
C GLU A 534 8.74 -27.65 -4.03
N TYR A 535 8.14 -26.88 -4.93
CA TYR A 535 7.77 -27.33 -6.27
C TYR A 535 8.93 -27.76 -7.14
N ILE A 536 10.16 -27.29 -6.86
CA ILE A 536 11.36 -27.76 -7.54
C ILE A 536 11.64 -29.25 -7.29
N THR A 537 11.18 -29.81 -6.17
CA THR A 537 11.40 -31.23 -5.83
C THR A 537 10.56 -32.17 -6.67
N PHE A 538 9.59 -31.68 -7.43
CA PHE A 538 8.68 -32.50 -8.23
C PHE A 538 9.26 -32.91 -9.57
N SER A 539 10.39 -32.32 -9.98
CA SER A 539 11.08 -32.68 -11.23
C SER A 539 12.61 -32.58 -11.10
N GLU A 540 13.33 -33.51 -11.69
CA GLU A 540 14.79 -33.49 -11.79
C GLU A 540 15.31 -32.37 -12.71
N ASN A 541 14.42 -31.82 -13.57
CA ASN A 541 14.75 -30.74 -14.48
C ASN A 541 14.70 -29.35 -13.83
N LEU A 542 14.08 -29.23 -12.65
CA LEU A 542 14.02 -28.02 -11.86
C LEU A 542 15.12 -28.04 -10.80
N LYS A 543 15.84 -26.96 -10.62
CA LYS A 543 17.00 -26.93 -9.72
C LYS A 543 16.95 -25.73 -8.77
N SER A 544 17.27 -25.96 -7.51
CA SER A 544 17.32 -24.92 -6.48
C SER A 544 18.36 -23.83 -6.78
N GLU A 545 19.45 -24.18 -7.47
CA GLU A 545 20.51 -23.24 -7.88
C GLU A 545 19.99 -22.15 -8.84
N PHE A 546 18.90 -22.44 -9.58
CA PHE A 546 18.27 -21.47 -10.50
C PHE A 546 17.15 -20.67 -9.86
N ASN A 547 16.85 -20.86 -8.57
CA ASN A 547 15.79 -20.11 -7.90
C ASN A 547 16.11 -18.61 -7.82
N VAL A 548 15.11 -17.79 -8.15
CA VAL A 548 15.07 -16.36 -7.82
C VAL A 548 14.32 -16.22 -6.51
N THR A 549 15.06 -16.04 -5.43
CA THR A 549 14.50 -15.98 -4.07
C THR A 549 14.21 -14.54 -3.67
N MET A 550 13.07 -14.31 -3.04
CA MET A 550 12.68 -13.01 -2.50
C MET A 550 13.49 -12.69 -1.23
N LEU A 551 13.94 -11.44 -1.10
CA LEU A 551 14.68 -10.97 0.10
C LEU A 551 13.80 -11.01 1.36
N ASN A 552 12.55 -10.54 1.23
CA ASN A 552 11.58 -10.47 2.33
C ASN A 552 10.25 -11.06 1.85
N PRO A 553 10.09 -12.39 1.82
CA PRO A 553 8.84 -13.00 1.37
C PRO A 553 7.72 -12.74 2.38
N LEU A 554 6.51 -12.45 1.90
CA LEU A 554 5.32 -12.27 2.74
C LEU A 554 4.91 -13.59 3.42
N SER A 555 5.19 -14.72 2.80
CA SER A 555 4.95 -16.06 3.35
C SER A 555 5.90 -17.08 2.70
N ASN A 556 6.02 -18.26 3.29
CA ASN A 556 6.78 -19.37 2.70
C ASN A 556 6.19 -19.85 1.37
N GLU A 557 4.90 -19.62 1.14
CA GLU A 557 4.21 -19.96 -0.10
C GLU A 557 4.57 -19.04 -1.28
N LEU A 558 5.16 -17.86 -0.99
CA LEU A 558 5.53 -16.84 -1.97
C LEU A 558 7.04 -16.53 -1.91
N LYS A 559 7.86 -17.55 -1.68
CA LYS A 559 9.29 -17.39 -1.38
C LYS A 559 10.17 -17.27 -2.61
N VAL A 560 9.80 -17.90 -3.71
CA VAL A 560 10.60 -17.95 -4.94
C VAL A 560 9.77 -17.60 -6.17
N MET A 561 10.42 -17.10 -7.21
CA MET A 561 9.76 -16.95 -8.51
C MET A 561 9.71 -18.29 -9.25
N ARG A 562 8.61 -18.55 -9.95
CA ARG A 562 8.32 -19.83 -10.61
C ARG A 562 9.29 -20.17 -11.74
N GLN A 563 9.82 -21.40 -11.76
CA GLN A 563 10.59 -21.98 -12.87
C GLN A 563 9.69 -22.69 -13.90
N SER A 564 8.42 -22.93 -13.57
CA SER A 564 7.42 -23.54 -14.45
C SER A 564 6.03 -22.99 -14.14
N LEU A 565 5.18 -22.85 -15.15
CA LEU A 565 3.77 -22.49 -15.01
C LEU A 565 2.90 -23.70 -14.65
N LEU A 566 3.43 -24.91 -14.72
CA LEU A 566 2.68 -26.14 -14.46
C LEU A 566 2.01 -26.12 -13.09
N PHE A 567 2.75 -25.80 -12.06
CA PHE A 567 2.28 -25.95 -10.67
C PHE A 567 1.16 -24.99 -10.32
N SER A 568 1.25 -23.74 -10.73
CA SER A 568 0.18 -22.76 -10.55
C SER A 568 -1.09 -23.14 -11.30
N GLY A 569 -0.95 -23.70 -12.51
CA GLY A 569 -2.06 -24.26 -13.25
C GLY A 569 -2.70 -25.47 -12.55
N LEU A 570 -1.88 -26.37 -11.95
CA LEU A 570 -2.40 -27.48 -11.16
C LEU A 570 -3.10 -27.02 -9.89
N GLU A 571 -2.62 -25.98 -9.21
CA GLU A 571 -3.35 -25.35 -8.09
C GLU A 571 -4.73 -24.86 -8.53
N SER A 572 -4.79 -24.16 -9.68
CA SER A 572 -6.04 -23.68 -10.26
C SER A 572 -7.01 -24.82 -10.61
N ILE A 573 -6.49 -25.92 -11.15
CA ILE A 573 -7.30 -27.12 -11.45
C ILE A 573 -7.81 -27.76 -10.16
N SER A 574 -6.94 -27.96 -9.17
CA SER A 574 -7.33 -28.52 -7.86
C SER A 574 -8.40 -27.67 -7.19
N TYR A 575 -8.23 -26.35 -7.19
CA TYR A 575 -9.21 -25.39 -6.66
C TYR A 575 -10.58 -25.55 -7.30
N ASN A 576 -10.65 -25.70 -8.63
CA ASN A 576 -11.89 -25.84 -9.38
C ASN A 576 -12.54 -27.22 -9.15
N ILE A 577 -11.74 -28.30 -9.16
CA ILE A 577 -12.24 -29.66 -8.89
C ILE A 577 -12.89 -29.73 -7.49
N ASN A 578 -12.27 -29.14 -6.48
CA ASN A 578 -12.82 -29.07 -5.12
C ASN A 578 -14.16 -28.33 -5.05
N ARG A 579 -14.48 -27.50 -6.08
CA ARG A 579 -15.77 -26.81 -6.26
C ARG A 579 -16.69 -27.47 -7.28
N LYS A 580 -16.43 -28.75 -7.58
CA LYS A 580 -17.21 -29.58 -8.52
C LYS A 580 -17.13 -29.16 -9.98
N ASN A 581 -16.16 -28.32 -10.35
CA ASN A 581 -15.85 -27.96 -11.74
C ASN A 581 -14.72 -28.89 -12.24
N SER A 582 -15.07 -30.07 -12.77
CA SER A 582 -14.10 -31.09 -13.15
C SER A 582 -13.66 -31.04 -14.61
N SER A 583 -14.43 -30.36 -15.49
CA SER A 583 -14.11 -30.24 -16.93
C SER A 583 -13.56 -28.87 -17.21
N LEU A 584 -12.25 -28.80 -17.37
CA LEU A 584 -11.49 -27.56 -17.42
C LEU A 584 -10.64 -27.47 -18.69
N LYS A 585 -10.63 -26.29 -19.31
CA LYS A 585 -9.74 -25.90 -20.39
C LYS A 585 -9.18 -24.53 -20.02
N LEU A 586 -7.91 -24.48 -19.64
CA LEU A 586 -7.27 -23.26 -19.18
C LEU A 586 -6.04 -22.95 -20.05
N TYR A 587 -5.76 -21.65 -20.25
CA TYR A 587 -4.50 -21.22 -20.84
C TYR A 587 -3.92 -20.04 -20.06
N GLU A 588 -2.60 -19.91 -20.12
CA GLU A 588 -1.89 -18.79 -19.48
C GLU A 588 -0.72 -18.35 -20.38
N PHE A 589 -0.68 -17.05 -20.70
CA PHE A 589 0.54 -16.39 -21.14
C PHE A 589 1.30 -15.91 -19.88
N GLY A 590 2.41 -16.55 -19.59
CA GLY A 590 3.18 -16.28 -18.37
C GLY A 590 4.67 -16.32 -18.60
N LYS A 591 5.42 -15.98 -17.56
CA LYS A 591 6.87 -16.04 -17.56
C LYS A 591 7.38 -17.03 -16.53
N THR A 592 8.53 -17.62 -16.83
CA THR A 592 9.38 -18.36 -15.89
C THR A 592 10.63 -17.54 -15.59
N TYR A 593 11.22 -17.78 -14.43
CA TYR A 593 12.32 -16.97 -13.93
C TYR A 593 13.46 -17.87 -13.46
N HIS A 594 14.68 -17.55 -13.90
CA HIS A 594 15.87 -18.31 -13.57
C HIS A 594 17.02 -17.38 -13.21
N LYS A 595 17.82 -17.81 -12.22
CA LYS A 595 19.07 -17.16 -11.84
C LYS A 595 20.24 -17.98 -12.38
N TYR A 596 21.09 -17.36 -13.15
CA TYR A 596 22.33 -17.94 -13.66
C TYR A 596 23.54 -17.13 -13.18
N GLU A 597 24.75 -17.63 -13.39
CA GLU A 597 25.98 -16.92 -13.05
C GLU A 597 26.06 -15.51 -13.71
N LYS A 598 25.52 -15.35 -14.90
CA LYS A 598 25.52 -14.10 -15.67
C LYS A 598 24.34 -13.16 -15.37
N GLY A 599 23.47 -13.52 -14.43
CA GLY A 599 22.30 -12.72 -14.05
C GLY A 599 20.98 -13.46 -14.11
N TYR A 600 19.89 -12.70 -14.16
CA TYR A 600 18.54 -13.24 -14.19
C TYR A 600 18.04 -13.39 -15.64
N GLN A 601 17.24 -14.41 -15.88
CA GLN A 601 16.60 -14.68 -17.18
C GLN A 601 15.09 -14.83 -16.96
N GLU A 602 14.33 -14.21 -17.85
CA GLU A 602 12.88 -14.37 -17.97
C GLU A 602 12.58 -15.03 -19.32
N ASP A 603 11.80 -16.10 -19.31
CA ASP A 603 11.35 -16.77 -20.52
C ASP A 603 9.82 -16.71 -20.55
N LYS A 604 9.26 -16.32 -21.70
CA LYS A 604 7.82 -16.21 -21.91
C LYS A 604 7.26 -17.49 -22.49
N HIS A 605 6.14 -17.94 -21.94
CA HIS A 605 5.48 -19.19 -22.27
C HIS A 605 4.01 -18.96 -22.59
N LEU A 606 3.42 -19.84 -23.41
CA LEU A 606 2.00 -20.09 -23.44
C LEU A 606 1.78 -21.51 -22.94
N THR A 607 0.99 -21.67 -21.89
CA THR A 607 0.65 -22.99 -21.36
C THR A 607 -0.82 -23.29 -21.55
N LEU A 608 -1.12 -24.56 -21.82
CA LEU A 608 -2.49 -25.09 -21.92
C LEU A 608 -2.69 -26.19 -20.90
N PHE A 609 -3.85 -26.20 -20.28
CA PHE A 609 -4.30 -27.25 -19.39
C PHE A 609 -5.68 -27.75 -19.83
N VAL A 610 -5.81 -29.05 -19.97
CA VAL A 610 -7.09 -29.69 -20.28
C VAL A 610 -7.31 -30.86 -19.34
N SER A 611 -8.45 -30.89 -18.68
CA SER A 611 -8.79 -31.93 -17.73
C SER A 611 -10.30 -32.21 -17.77
N GLY A 612 -10.68 -33.49 -17.58
CA GLY A 612 -12.08 -33.93 -17.55
C GLY A 612 -12.70 -34.07 -18.94
N ALA A 613 -14.01 -33.86 -19.03
CA ALA A 613 -14.79 -34.14 -20.21
C ALA A 613 -14.56 -33.15 -21.35
N LYS A 614 -14.45 -33.66 -22.57
CA LYS A 614 -14.32 -32.89 -23.80
C LYS A 614 -15.56 -32.06 -24.10
N THR A 615 -16.74 -32.66 -23.89
CA THR A 615 -18.06 -32.05 -24.08
C THR A 615 -18.97 -32.42 -22.92
N LYS A 616 -19.95 -31.57 -22.62
CA LYS A 616 -20.98 -31.91 -21.63
C LYS A 616 -21.85 -33.04 -22.17
N ASP A 617 -22.24 -33.94 -21.26
CA ASP A 617 -23.17 -35.01 -21.56
C ASP A 617 -24.55 -34.46 -21.90
N ASN A 618 -25.15 -35.00 -22.96
CA ASN A 618 -26.50 -34.65 -23.37
C ASN A 618 -27.17 -35.81 -24.11
N TRP A 619 -28.43 -35.66 -24.46
CA TRP A 619 -29.22 -36.73 -25.07
C TRP A 619 -28.74 -37.21 -26.44
N THR A 620 -27.91 -36.40 -27.17
CA THR A 620 -27.33 -36.75 -28.48
C THR A 620 -25.92 -37.26 -28.39
N HIS A 621 -25.18 -36.94 -27.30
CA HIS A 621 -23.76 -37.24 -27.18
C HIS A 621 -23.44 -37.72 -25.76
N VAL A 622 -22.84 -38.89 -25.71
CA VAL A 622 -22.19 -39.38 -24.47
C VAL A 622 -20.89 -38.65 -24.28
N SER A 623 -20.70 -38.06 -23.11
CA SER A 623 -19.45 -37.35 -22.77
C SER A 623 -18.27 -38.33 -22.84
N LYS A 624 -17.20 -37.90 -23.50
CA LYS A 624 -15.90 -38.56 -23.48
C LYS A 624 -14.88 -37.68 -22.83
N ASN A 625 -13.96 -38.25 -22.08
CA ASN A 625 -12.84 -37.52 -21.51
C ASN A 625 -11.95 -36.96 -22.61
N SER A 626 -11.34 -35.82 -22.34
CA SER A 626 -10.30 -35.27 -23.18
C SER A 626 -9.10 -36.21 -23.17
N ASP A 627 -8.51 -36.42 -24.32
CA ASP A 627 -7.40 -37.30 -24.55
C ASP A 627 -6.19 -36.59 -25.17
N PHE A 628 -5.09 -37.25 -25.27
CA PHE A 628 -3.86 -36.74 -25.88
C PHE A 628 -4.09 -36.18 -27.29
N PHE A 629 -4.92 -36.84 -28.11
CA PHE A 629 -5.17 -36.41 -29.48
C PHE A 629 -5.99 -35.12 -29.54
N TYR A 630 -6.86 -34.89 -28.56
CA TYR A 630 -7.57 -33.65 -28.43
C TYR A 630 -6.60 -32.48 -28.18
N LEU A 631 -5.69 -32.62 -27.17
CA LEU A 631 -4.68 -31.59 -26.93
C LEU A 631 -3.75 -31.42 -28.14
N LYS A 632 -3.31 -32.51 -28.78
CA LYS A 632 -2.47 -32.45 -29.98
C LYS A 632 -3.13 -31.66 -31.10
N GLY A 633 -4.43 -31.85 -31.35
CA GLY A 633 -5.20 -31.09 -32.35
C GLY A 633 -5.16 -29.58 -32.08
N ILE A 634 -5.32 -29.19 -30.82
CA ILE A 634 -5.24 -27.78 -30.40
C ILE A 634 -3.83 -27.22 -30.59
N VAL A 635 -2.79 -27.95 -30.15
CA VAL A 635 -1.39 -27.57 -30.32
C VAL A 635 -1.06 -27.38 -31.80
N MET A 636 -1.50 -28.32 -32.68
CA MET A 636 -1.32 -28.21 -34.12
C MET A 636 -2.04 -26.98 -34.69
N SER A 637 -3.27 -26.72 -34.28
CA SER A 637 -4.04 -25.57 -34.80
C SER A 637 -3.39 -24.23 -34.43
N ILE A 638 -2.75 -24.12 -33.27
CA ILE A 638 -1.97 -22.94 -32.89
C ILE A 638 -0.74 -22.77 -33.76
N LEU A 639 0.03 -23.87 -33.98
CA LEU A 639 1.24 -23.83 -34.78
C LEU A 639 0.92 -23.52 -36.27
N GLU A 640 -0.17 -24.08 -36.81
CA GLU A 640 -0.67 -23.78 -38.15
C GLU A 640 -1.05 -22.31 -38.28
N ARG A 641 -1.73 -21.73 -37.30
CA ARG A 641 -2.10 -20.31 -37.29
C ARG A 641 -0.88 -19.40 -37.32
N ILE A 642 0.18 -19.78 -36.57
CA ILE A 642 1.48 -19.09 -36.58
C ILE A 642 2.22 -19.34 -37.93
N GLY A 643 1.78 -20.33 -38.71
CA GLY A 643 2.37 -20.73 -39.98
C GLY A 643 3.56 -21.68 -39.79
N VAL A 644 3.67 -22.39 -38.69
CA VAL A 644 4.74 -23.36 -38.44
C VAL A 644 4.38 -24.70 -39.12
N THR A 645 5.23 -25.14 -40.05
CA THR A 645 5.13 -26.39 -40.74
C THR A 645 6.45 -27.17 -40.65
N ASN A 646 6.47 -28.43 -41.05
CA ASN A 646 7.65 -29.30 -41.05
C ASN A 646 8.24 -29.54 -39.65
N LEU A 647 7.39 -29.90 -38.71
CA LEU A 647 7.74 -30.18 -37.33
C LEU A 647 8.49 -31.52 -37.19
N LYS A 648 9.59 -31.49 -36.47
CA LYS A 648 10.25 -32.69 -35.98
C LYS A 648 9.60 -33.11 -34.67
N THR A 649 9.22 -34.37 -34.55
CA THR A 649 8.61 -34.96 -33.36
C THR A 649 9.65 -35.81 -32.63
N SER A 650 9.74 -35.67 -31.30
CA SER A 650 10.53 -36.56 -30.43
C SER A 650 9.77 -36.83 -29.12
N PRO A 651 10.04 -37.94 -28.42
CA PRO A 651 9.48 -38.16 -27.10
C PRO A 651 9.90 -37.04 -26.12
N VAL A 652 9.03 -36.69 -25.16
CA VAL A 652 9.39 -35.80 -24.06
C VAL A 652 10.35 -36.55 -23.12
N LYS A 653 11.33 -35.82 -22.55
CA LYS A 653 12.31 -36.36 -21.62
C LYS A 653 12.05 -35.92 -20.18
N SER A 654 11.09 -35.03 -19.96
CA SER A 654 10.77 -34.55 -18.62
C SER A 654 9.98 -35.57 -17.81
N ASP A 655 10.38 -35.79 -16.56
CA ASP A 655 9.72 -36.65 -15.58
C ASP A 655 8.36 -36.12 -15.09
N LEU A 656 8.02 -34.88 -15.45
CA LEU A 656 6.70 -34.25 -15.21
C LEU A 656 5.60 -34.94 -16.01
N PHE A 657 5.93 -35.58 -17.15
CA PHE A 657 4.98 -36.27 -17.99
C PHE A 657 5.04 -37.80 -17.80
N SER A 658 3.91 -38.46 -17.80
CA SER A 658 3.82 -39.91 -17.97
C SER A 658 4.05 -40.32 -19.45
N GLU A 659 3.47 -39.58 -20.38
CA GLU A 659 3.58 -39.74 -21.81
C GLU A 659 3.52 -38.36 -22.48
N GLY A 660 4.35 -38.12 -23.46
CA GLY A 660 4.32 -36.83 -24.16
C GLY A 660 5.28 -36.74 -25.33
N ILE A 661 5.13 -35.73 -26.12
CA ILE A 661 5.97 -35.44 -27.28
C ILE A 661 6.40 -33.98 -27.30
N VAL A 662 7.50 -33.74 -27.99
CA VAL A 662 8.07 -32.42 -28.25
C VAL A 662 7.97 -32.13 -29.75
N PHE A 663 7.47 -30.98 -30.11
CA PHE A 663 7.60 -30.43 -31.45
C PHE A 663 8.74 -29.44 -31.53
N SER A 664 9.61 -29.62 -32.51
CA SER A 664 10.77 -28.77 -32.74
C SER A 664 10.86 -28.35 -34.22
N LEU A 665 11.42 -27.17 -34.46
CA LEU A 665 11.78 -26.68 -35.79
C LEU A 665 13.31 -26.43 -35.81
N GLY A 666 14.01 -27.25 -36.63
CA GLY A 666 15.47 -27.25 -36.59
C GLY A 666 16.00 -27.69 -35.21
N LYS A 667 16.73 -26.81 -34.56
CA LYS A 667 17.29 -27.03 -33.20
C LYS A 667 16.37 -26.51 -32.07
N ASN A 668 15.38 -25.65 -32.42
CA ASN A 668 14.55 -24.99 -31.43
C ASN A 668 13.37 -25.89 -31.03
N LYS A 669 13.25 -26.17 -29.74
CA LYS A 669 12.05 -26.72 -29.12
C LYS A 669 10.97 -25.66 -29.15
N LEU A 670 9.77 -25.99 -29.66
CA LEU A 670 8.67 -25.05 -29.77
C LEU A 670 7.58 -25.30 -28.73
N VAL A 671 7.28 -26.57 -28.50
CA VAL A 671 6.27 -26.99 -27.52
C VAL A 671 6.55 -28.39 -27.04
N GLU A 672 6.38 -28.64 -25.78
CA GLU A 672 6.24 -29.96 -25.18
C GLU A 672 4.83 -30.14 -24.62
N PHE A 673 4.25 -31.30 -24.84
CA PHE A 673 2.90 -31.57 -24.40
C PHE A 673 2.65 -33.05 -24.20
N GLY A 674 1.72 -33.36 -23.27
CA GLY A 674 1.41 -34.72 -22.92
C GLY A 674 0.49 -34.82 -21.72
N VAL A 675 0.51 -36.03 -21.11
CA VAL A 675 -0.22 -36.36 -19.89
C VAL A 675 0.70 -36.14 -18.69
N ILE A 676 0.27 -35.41 -17.72
CA ILE A 676 1.05 -35.15 -16.48
C ILE A 676 1.13 -36.43 -15.64
N ASN A 677 2.31 -36.67 -15.05
CA ASN A 677 2.59 -37.84 -14.22
C ASN A 677 1.67 -37.86 -12.98
N LYS A 678 1.08 -39.01 -12.70
CA LYS A 678 0.19 -39.23 -11.55
C LYS A 678 0.85 -38.89 -10.22
N ARG A 679 2.19 -39.06 -10.10
CA ARG A 679 2.97 -38.67 -8.92
C ARG A 679 2.78 -37.16 -8.64
N VAL A 680 2.94 -36.33 -9.66
CA VAL A 680 2.79 -34.88 -9.54
C VAL A 680 1.35 -34.51 -9.23
N LEU A 681 0.37 -35.10 -9.93
CA LEU A 681 -1.05 -34.82 -9.68
C LEU A 681 -1.51 -35.14 -8.27
N LYS A 682 -0.93 -36.20 -7.66
CA LYS A 682 -1.24 -36.59 -6.28
C LYS A 682 -0.87 -35.51 -5.26
N GLU A 683 0.22 -34.80 -5.46
CA GLU A 683 0.65 -33.70 -4.57
C GLU A 683 -0.35 -32.54 -4.55
N PHE A 684 -1.11 -32.36 -5.64
CA PHE A 684 -2.19 -31.36 -5.74
C PHE A 684 -3.59 -31.93 -5.42
N GLY A 685 -3.67 -33.21 -4.98
CA GLY A 685 -4.96 -33.86 -4.69
C GLY A 685 -5.80 -34.14 -5.93
N ILE A 686 -5.23 -34.12 -7.14
CA ILE A 686 -5.92 -34.32 -8.40
C ILE A 686 -5.96 -35.82 -8.75
N LYS A 687 -7.15 -36.39 -8.87
CA LYS A 687 -7.35 -37.82 -9.18
C LYS A 687 -7.55 -38.09 -10.67
N GLN A 688 -8.00 -37.13 -11.45
CA GLN A 688 -8.26 -37.23 -12.87
C GLN A 688 -7.02 -36.86 -13.68
N GLU A 689 -6.97 -37.29 -14.92
CA GLU A 689 -5.89 -36.92 -15.83
C GLU A 689 -5.88 -35.43 -16.16
N VAL A 690 -4.67 -34.88 -16.23
CA VAL A 690 -4.42 -33.52 -16.71
C VAL A 690 -3.49 -33.59 -17.92
N LEU A 691 -3.94 -33.03 -19.01
CA LEU A 691 -3.17 -32.81 -20.21
C LEU A 691 -2.57 -31.42 -20.16
N PHE A 692 -1.29 -31.31 -20.48
CA PHE A 692 -0.54 -30.06 -20.38
C PHE A 692 0.29 -29.84 -21.64
N ALA A 693 0.34 -28.59 -22.11
CA ALA A 693 1.24 -28.14 -23.15
C ALA A 693 1.97 -26.89 -22.71
N ASP A 694 3.27 -26.82 -22.99
CA ASP A 694 4.14 -25.69 -22.68
C ASP A 694 4.87 -25.25 -23.96
N PHE A 695 4.51 -24.07 -24.46
CA PHE A 695 5.08 -23.46 -25.65
C PHE A 695 6.17 -22.45 -25.28
N ASP A 696 7.33 -22.56 -25.91
CA ASP A 696 8.33 -21.50 -25.93
C ASP A 696 7.83 -20.35 -26.80
N TRP A 697 7.19 -19.37 -26.13
CA TRP A 697 6.56 -18.25 -26.81
C TRP A 697 7.55 -17.32 -27.52
N LYS A 698 8.74 -17.18 -26.98
CA LYS A 698 9.82 -16.40 -27.58
C LYS A 698 10.22 -16.97 -28.94
N SER A 699 10.50 -18.26 -28.99
CA SER A 699 10.86 -18.95 -30.24
C SER A 699 9.74 -18.88 -31.27
N LEU A 700 8.48 -19.02 -30.86
CA LEU A 700 7.32 -18.92 -31.74
C LEU A 700 7.15 -17.50 -32.30
N ASN A 701 7.30 -16.47 -31.49
CA ASN A 701 7.22 -15.08 -31.91
C ASN A 701 8.32 -14.72 -32.92
N GLU A 702 9.56 -15.17 -32.70
CA GLU A 702 10.66 -15.00 -33.65
C GLU A 702 10.42 -15.67 -35.00
N ILE A 703 9.80 -16.85 -35.01
CA ILE A 703 9.47 -17.59 -36.23
C ILE A 703 8.34 -16.88 -36.99
N SER A 704 7.29 -16.46 -36.27
CA SER A 704 6.16 -15.72 -36.86
C SER A 704 6.62 -14.45 -37.57
N GLY A 705 7.56 -13.71 -36.98
CA GLY A 705 8.08 -12.47 -37.57
C GLY A 705 8.88 -12.65 -38.86
N LYS A 706 9.40 -13.85 -39.11
CA LYS A 706 10.21 -14.16 -40.32
C LYS A 706 9.41 -14.72 -41.50
N LYS A 707 8.17 -15.18 -41.27
CA LYS A 707 7.35 -15.80 -42.33
C LYS A 707 6.48 -14.78 -43.05
N LYS A 708 6.52 -14.83 -44.38
CA LYS A 708 5.59 -14.09 -45.26
C LYS A 708 4.39 -14.98 -45.57
N ILE A 709 3.19 -14.46 -45.35
CA ILE A 709 1.96 -15.11 -45.77
C ILE A 709 1.97 -15.17 -47.32
N LYS A 710 1.84 -16.38 -47.84
CA LYS A 710 1.71 -16.62 -49.27
C LYS A 710 0.32 -17.17 -49.57
N VAL A 711 -0.46 -16.42 -50.29
CA VAL A 711 -1.79 -16.84 -50.77
C VAL A 711 -1.63 -17.65 -52.05
N SER A 712 -2.29 -18.80 -52.10
CA SER A 712 -2.41 -19.61 -53.34
C SER A 712 -3.85 -19.67 -53.75
N SER A 713 -4.06 -19.80 -55.05
CA SER A 713 -5.40 -19.98 -55.64
C SER A 713 -6.04 -21.26 -55.13
N LEU A 714 -7.34 -21.22 -54.87
CA LEU A 714 -8.10 -22.42 -54.54
C LEU A 714 -8.03 -23.43 -55.69
N LEU A 715 -7.91 -24.70 -55.37
CA LEU A 715 -7.84 -25.78 -56.35
C LEU A 715 -9.23 -25.93 -57.00
N LYS A 716 -9.26 -25.86 -58.34
CA LYS A 716 -10.52 -25.91 -59.10
C LYS A 716 -10.98 -27.33 -59.47
N PHE A 717 -10.06 -28.30 -59.40
CA PHE A 717 -10.32 -29.69 -59.80
C PHE A 717 -10.61 -30.56 -58.58
N PRO A 718 -11.47 -31.59 -58.68
CA PRO A 718 -11.84 -32.45 -57.57
C PRO A 718 -10.68 -33.29 -57.08
N SER A 719 -10.64 -33.50 -55.73
CA SER A 719 -9.74 -34.49 -55.12
C SER A 719 -10.32 -35.91 -55.21
N VAL A 720 -9.46 -36.89 -55.21
CA VAL A 720 -9.83 -38.30 -55.18
C VAL A 720 -9.24 -38.95 -53.93
N LYS A 721 -10.05 -39.68 -53.21
CA LYS A 721 -9.65 -40.43 -52.02
C LYS A 721 -9.54 -41.91 -52.38
N ARG A 722 -8.44 -42.58 -51.93
CA ARG A 722 -8.21 -44.04 -52.03
C ARG A 722 -7.73 -44.55 -50.72
N ASP A 723 -8.10 -45.78 -50.38
CA ASP A 723 -7.80 -46.39 -49.11
C ASP A 723 -6.98 -47.67 -49.31
N LEU A 724 -6.03 -47.94 -48.37
CA LEU A 724 -5.31 -49.20 -48.31
C LEU A 724 -5.38 -49.76 -46.86
N ALA A 725 -5.67 -51.05 -46.80
CA ALA A 725 -5.54 -51.74 -45.47
C ALA A 725 -4.19 -52.44 -45.45
N LEU A 726 -3.31 -51.98 -44.58
CA LEU A 726 -1.93 -52.44 -44.45
C LEU A 726 -1.77 -53.31 -43.22
N LEU A 727 -1.39 -54.57 -43.38
CA LEU A 727 -0.93 -55.43 -42.29
C LEU A 727 0.58 -55.20 -42.11
N ILE A 728 0.98 -54.69 -40.97
CA ILE A 728 2.34 -54.25 -40.69
C ILE A 728 2.82 -54.75 -39.34
N ASP A 729 4.12 -54.73 -39.11
CA ASP A 729 4.69 -54.98 -37.80
C ASP A 729 4.24 -53.95 -36.78
N GLU A 730 4.04 -54.36 -35.54
CA GLU A 730 3.62 -53.45 -34.45
C GLU A 730 4.56 -52.26 -34.24
N LYS A 731 5.83 -52.41 -34.54
CA LYS A 731 6.85 -51.37 -34.43
C LYS A 731 6.73 -50.28 -35.47
N VAL A 732 6.11 -50.56 -36.62
CA VAL A 732 5.95 -49.58 -37.71
C VAL A 732 4.99 -48.48 -37.28
N THR A 733 5.45 -47.25 -37.31
CA THR A 733 4.66 -46.09 -36.95
C THR A 733 3.89 -45.53 -38.13
N PHE A 734 2.74 -44.88 -37.91
CA PHE A 734 2.03 -44.16 -38.96
C PHE A 734 2.89 -43.07 -39.59
N LYS A 735 3.79 -42.47 -38.86
CA LYS A 735 4.72 -41.46 -39.34
C LYS A 735 5.67 -41.99 -40.42
N GLU A 736 6.07 -43.21 -40.33
CA GLU A 736 6.90 -43.85 -41.38
C GLU A 736 6.11 -44.05 -42.66
N ILE A 737 4.85 -44.51 -42.58
CA ILE A 737 3.92 -44.59 -43.72
C ILE A 737 3.68 -43.21 -44.32
N TYR A 738 3.39 -42.21 -43.51
CA TYR A 738 3.17 -40.84 -43.92
C TYR A 738 4.39 -40.29 -44.67
N ASN A 739 5.57 -40.39 -44.10
CA ASN A 739 6.80 -39.89 -44.71
C ASN A 739 7.12 -40.61 -46.02
N LEU A 740 6.98 -41.91 -46.04
CA LEU A 740 7.23 -42.72 -47.23
C LEU A 740 6.23 -42.40 -48.36
N SER A 741 4.97 -42.16 -48.03
CA SER A 741 3.94 -41.74 -49.00
C SER A 741 4.33 -40.47 -49.73
N PHE A 742 4.74 -39.42 -48.98
CA PHE A 742 5.18 -38.16 -49.55
C PHE A 742 6.56 -38.21 -50.23
N GLN A 743 7.40 -39.24 -49.91
CA GLN A 743 8.63 -39.51 -50.66
C GLN A 743 8.32 -40.11 -52.06
N VAL A 744 7.29 -40.97 -52.12
CA VAL A 744 6.86 -41.62 -53.37
C VAL A 744 6.10 -40.64 -54.30
N GLU A 745 5.21 -39.85 -53.73
CA GLU A 745 4.40 -38.90 -54.48
C GLU A 745 4.26 -37.53 -53.79
N ARG A 746 5.03 -36.56 -54.24
CA ARG A 746 5.06 -35.19 -53.61
C ARG A 746 4.09 -34.21 -54.19
N ASN A 747 3.71 -34.38 -55.48
CA ASN A 747 2.99 -33.34 -56.19
C ASN A 747 1.48 -33.53 -56.12
N LEU A 748 1.01 -34.77 -56.37
CA LEU A 748 -0.41 -35.08 -56.43
C LEU A 748 -1.00 -35.54 -55.09
N LEU A 749 -0.20 -36.10 -54.20
CA LEU A 749 -0.63 -36.47 -52.86
C LEU A 749 -0.78 -35.22 -52.01
N LYS A 750 -1.98 -34.97 -51.47
CA LYS A 750 -2.32 -33.82 -50.67
C LYS A 750 -2.42 -34.17 -49.20
N ASP A 751 -2.93 -35.35 -48.88
CA ASP A 751 -3.11 -35.80 -47.49
C ASP A 751 -3.04 -37.30 -47.40
N VAL A 752 -2.58 -37.78 -46.20
CA VAL A 752 -2.55 -39.17 -45.82
C VAL A 752 -3.13 -39.31 -44.41
N GLY A 753 -4.26 -39.97 -44.28
CA GLY A 753 -4.99 -40.12 -43.02
C GLY A 753 -5.04 -41.59 -42.57
N LEU A 754 -4.89 -41.80 -41.28
CA LEU A 754 -5.15 -43.07 -40.61
C LEU A 754 -6.57 -43.04 -40.05
N PHE A 755 -7.46 -43.88 -40.51
CA PHE A 755 -8.86 -43.83 -40.09
C PHE A 755 -9.30 -45.08 -39.30
N ASP A 756 -8.52 -46.19 -39.35
CA ASP A 756 -8.78 -47.34 -38.50
C ASP A 756 -7.48 -48.05 -38.10
N VAL A 757 -7.45 -48.54 -36.86
CA VAL A 757 -6.35 -49.30 -36.29
C VAL A 757 -6.93 -50.55 -35.63
N TYR A 758 -6.56 -51.72 -36.16
CA TYR A 758 -6.98 -52.96 -35.58
C TYR A 758 -5.77 -53.76 -35.03
N GLN A 759 -5.85 -54.12 -33.75
CA GLN A 759 -4.95 -55.00 -33.04
C GLN A 759 -5.81 -56.05 -32.32
N GLY A 760 -5.67 -57.31 -32.60
CA GLY A 760 -6.46 -58.34 -31.96
C GLY A 760 -6.21 -59.76 -32.50
N ASP A 761 -6.85 -60.71 -31.93
CA ASP A 761 -6.62 -62.18 -32.07
C ASP A 761 -6.79 -62.72 -33.50
N LYS A 762 -7.33 -61.93 -34.42
CA LYS A 762 -7.50 -62.33 -35.86
C LYS A 762 -6.29 -61.96 -36.72
N LEU A 763 -5.24 -61.39 -36.11
CA LEU A 763 -3.99 -61.07 -36.78
C LEU A 763 -2.84 -61.98 -36.34
N PRO A 764 -1.83 -62.18 -37.19
CA PRO A 764 -0.59 -62.82 -36.75
C PRO A 764 0.05 -62.10 -35.54
N GLU A 765 0.67 -62.85 -34.67
CA GLU A 765 1.37 -62.29 -33.49
C GLU A 765 2.43 -61.27 -33.93
N GLY A 766 2.49 -60.13 -33.22
CA GLY A 766 3.39 -59.02 -33.55
C GLY A 766 2.98 -58.14 -34.75
N LYS A 767 1.78 -58.36 -35.29
CA LYS A 767 1.25 -57.57 -36.40
C LYS A 767 0.02 -56.72 -36.01
N LYS A 768 -0.13 -55.57 -36.66
CA LYS A 768 -1.29 -54.72 -36.63
C LYS A 768 -1.78 -54.32 -38.00
N SER A 769 -3.05 -53.95 -38.11
CA SER A 769 -3.64 -53.48 -39.34
C SER A 769 -3.93 -51.98 -39.27
N TYR A 770 -3.41 -51.24 -40.23
CA TYR A 770 -3.74 -49.82 -40.43
C TYR A 770 -4.59 -49.66 -41.67
N ALA A 771 -5.73 -49.00 -41.56
CA ALA A 771 -6.52 -48.52 -42.66
C ALA A 771 -6.14 -47.05 -42.99
N VAL A 772 -5.46 -46.85 -44.07
CA VAL A 772 -4.83 -45.59 -44.45
C VAL A 772 -5.53 -45.03 -45.67
N SER A 773 -5.93 -43.77 -45.63
CA SER A 773 -6.52 -43.04 -46.77
C SER A 773 -5.52 -42.10 -47.40
N PHE A 774 -5.55 -41.98 -48.72
CA PHE A 774 -4.70 -41.10 -49.52
C PHE A 774 -5.56 -40.14 -50.30
N VAL A 775 -5.36 -38.84 -50.17
CA VAL A 775 -6.06 -37.81 -50.92
C VAL A 775 -5.17 -37.29 -52.05
N LEU A 776 -5.58 -37.53 -53.30
CA LEU A 776 -4.87 -37.14 -54.50
C LEU A 776 -5.59 -36.01 -55.22
N GLN A 777 -4.88 -34.96 -55.67
CA GLN A 777 -5.43 -33.82 -56.39
C GLN A 777 -4.36 -33.15 -57.24
N ASP A 778 -4.75 -32.83 -58.53
CA ASP A 778 -3.94 -32.01 -59.42
C ASP A 778 -4.43 -30.58 -59.47
N SER A 779 -3.53 -29.61 -59.46
CA SER A 779 -3.86 -28.16 -59.54
C SER A 779 -4.34 -27.72 -60.92
N ASN A 780 -4.02 -28.46 -61.97
CA ASN A 780 -4.16 -28.06 -63.34
C ASN A 780 -5.21 -28.87 -64.12
N LYS A 781 -5.59 -30.06 -63.66
CA LYS A 781 -6.51 -30.97 -64.40
C LYS A 781 -7.16 -32.01 -63.46
N THR A 782 -8.27 -32.56 -63.87
CA THR A 782 -8.87 -33.74 -63.25
C THR A 782 -7.98 -34.94 -63.37
N LEU A 783 -7.74 -35.70 -62.31
CA LEU A 783 -6.98 -36.93 -62.35
C LEU A 783 -7.77 -38.05 -63.06
N LYS A 784 -7.09 -38.80 -63.95
CA LYS A 784 -7.65 -40.01 -64.60
C LYS A 784 -7.41 -41.23 -63.73
N ASP A 785 -8.32 -42.23 -63.69
CA ASP A 785 -8.20 -43.46 -62.94
C ASP A 785 -6.88 -44.17 -63.17
N SER A 786 -6.42 -44.26 -64.38
CA SER A 786 -5.13 -44.89 -64.74
C SER A 786 -3.90 -44.19 -64.11
N GLN A 787 -4.00 -42.88 -63.80
CA GLN A 787 -2.95 -42.16 -63.14
C GLN A 787 -3.01 -42.44 -61.58
N ILE A 788 -4.23 -42.49 -61.06
CA ILE A 788 -4.49 -42.80 -59.66
C ILE A 788 -3.99 -44.18 -59.30
N ASP A 789 -4.36 -45.21 -60.15
CA ASP A 789 -3.97 -46.60 -59.95
C ASP A 789 -2.45 -46.76 -59.97
N LYS A 790 -1.76 -46.08 -60.90
CA LYS A 790 -0.31 -46.10 -60.95
C LYS A 790 0.35 -45.53 -59.67
N ILE A 791 -0.22 -44.48 -59.11
CA ILE A 791 0.28 -43.87 -57.83
C ILE A 791 0.03 -44.87 -56.71
N MET A 792 -1.18 -45.44 -56.63
CA MET A 792 -1.55 -46.39 -55.58
C MET A 792 -0.65 -47.65 -55.61
N GLN A 793 -0.38 -48.18 -56.82
CA GLN A 793 0.56 -49.28 -56.99
C GLN A 793 1.99 -48.94 -56.52
N LYS A 794 2.49 -47.73 -56.88
CA LYS A 794 3.81 -47.30 -56.40
C LYS A 794 3.85 -47.18 -54.86
N LEU A 795 2.81 -46.62 -54.22
CA LEU A 795 2.70 -46.53 -52.79
C LEU A 795 2.70 -47.90 -52.14
N GLN A 796 1.87 -48.81 -52.67
CA GLN A 796 1.80 -50.22 -52.25
C GLN A 796 3.16 -50.91 -52.29
N GLN A 797 3.83 -50.92 -53.46
CA GLN A 797 5.14 -51.51 -53.67
C GLN A 797 6.19 -50.91 -52.71
N SER A 798 6.10 -49.63 -52.46
CA SER A 798 7.00 -48.96 -51.51
C SER A 798 6.75 -49.39 -50.08
N PHE A 799 5.51 -49.59 -49.64
CA PHE A 799 5.19 -50.08 -48.31
C PHE A 799 5.60 -51.53 -48.15
N GLU A 800 5.36 -52.37 -49.19
CA GLU A 800 5.82 -53.81 -49.20
C GLU A 800 7.33 -53.88 -49.07
N LYS A 801 8.07 -53.08 -49.82
CA LYS A 801 9.54 -53.12 -49.83
C LYS A 801 10.19 -52.55 -48.59
N ASN A 802 9.69 -51.47 -48.08
CA ASN A 802 10.36 -50.69 -47.00
C ASN A 802 9.80 -50.99 -45.62
N LEU A 803 8.56 -51.41 -45.47
CA LEU A 803 7.87 -51.65 -44.20
C LEU A 803 7.38 -53.10 -44.05
N GLU A 804 7.72 -53.98 -45.03
CA GLU A 804 7.24 -55.35 -45.04
C GLU A 804 5.72 -55.45 -44.88
N ALA A 805 4.99 -54.46 -45.43
CA ALA A 805 3.56 -54.37 -45.33
C ALA A 805 2.90 -55.35 -46.26
N VAL A 806 1.81 -55.98 -45.84
CA VAL A 806 0.98 -56.86 -46.70
C VAL A 806 -0.40 -56.21 -46.80
N LEU A 807 -0.98 -56.21 -48.04
CA LEU A 807 -2.37 -55.76 -48.15
C LEU A 807 -3.34 -56.79 -47.58
N ARG A 808 -4.33 -56.27 -46.81
CA ARG A 808 -5.32 -57.08 -46.18
C ARG A 808 -6.63 -57.04 -46.95
#